data_784464e7009ffc2d3963ebc78a7d8ba5
#
_entry.id   784464e7009ffc2d3963ebc78a7d8ba5
#
_cell.length_a   1.000
_cell.length_b   1.000
_cell.length_c   1.000
_cell.angle_alpha   90.00
_cell.angle_beta   90.00
_cell.angle_gamma   90.00
#
_symmetry.space_group_name_H-M   'P 1'
#
loop_
_entity.id
_entity.type
_entity.pdbx_description
1 polymer ?
#
loop_
_entity_poly.entity_id
_entity_poly.type
_entity_poly.pdbx_seq_one_letter_code
_entity_poly.pdbx_strand_id
1 'polypeptide(L)'
;MKLSFFSVLLLAGHLCVAAPMPLPESNDGARHVFSTNQENFLMDGKPVKIISGEMHYPRVPRQHWKDRFQRIKAMGMNTVCTYLFWNVHEPEPGKWDFSGNLDFVEFIKEAQKAGLWVIVRPGPYVCAEWEFGGFPGWLLKDEDLKVRSQDPRFLEPAMAYLKKVCSMLEPLQITKGGPIIMAQVENEYGSYGSDKDYVKKHLDVIRKELPGVVPFTSDGPNDWMIKNGTLPGVVPAMNFGGGAKGAFANLEKHKGKTPRINGEFWVGWFDHWGKPKNGGSTEGFNRDLKWMLENNVSPNLFMVHGGTSFGFMNGANWEGAYTPDVTNYDYGAPISENGTLTDRYRTFRQTIQDYYGDTYKLPEPPAQPEMMELPPITFTETAGMFSRLPQPSIRKEPVHMEALGQSLGFILYRTKVQGPVKGELKMNNMQDRAIVYVDGKRQGAADRRYKQDSCDVVIPSGLHTVDIFVENMGRINFGGQIQGERKGIRGPITLDGKKLENFLIYNFPCKGVELLPFSGKKPAGDQPVFHRGYFNVSNPKDTYLDMRDGWKKGVVWVNGRNLGRFWFIGSQQALYCPGEYLKPGKNEIVVLDVDGGFGTVKGVKEAIYEVNRDPAMADVFRVGKPVAPAAGQLVHLSLIHI
;
A
#
# COMPACT_ATOMS: atom_id res chain seq x y z
N MET A 1 -64.38 15.42 -54.34
CA MET A 1 -63.12 15.80 -53.65
C MET A 1 -62.83 14.75 -52.58
N LYS A 2 -61.94 13.80 -52.85
CA LYS A 2 -61.54 12.72 -51.94
C LYS A 2 -60.18 13.10 -51.37
N LEU A 3 -60.11 13.36 -50.04
CA LEU A 3 -58.84 13.49 -49.32
C LEU A 3 -58.36 12.10 -48.90
N SER A 4 -57.20 11.69 -49.43
CA SER A 4 -56.48 10.49 -48.97
C SER A 4 -55.55 10.88 -47.81
N PHE A 5 -55.76 10.29 -46.63
CA PHE A 5 -54.81 10.34 -45.50
C PHE A 5 -53.68 9.33 -45.73
N PHE A 6 -52.46 9.80 -45.87
CA PHE A 6 -51.27 8.97 -45.80
C PHE A 6 -50.83 8.84 -44.34
N SER A 7 -50.98 7.68 -43.76
CA SER A 7 -50.40 7.33 -42.46
C SER A 7 -48.95 6.97 -42.61
N VAL A 8 -48.04 7.79 -42.10
CA VAL A 8 -46.62 7.46 -42.01
C VAL A 8 -46.41 6.61 -40.77
N LEU A 9 -46.17 5.31 -40.94
CA LEU A 9 -45.75 4.42 -39.87
C LEU A 9 -44.25 4.72 -39.57
N LEU A 10 -43.96 5.39 -38.46
CA LEU A 10 -42.60 5.47 -37.90
C LEU A 10 -42.31 4.10 -37.26
N LEU A 11 -41.52 3.27 -37.96
CA LEU A 11 -40.84 2.13 -37.35
C LEU A 11 -39.73 2.69 -36.44
N ALA A 12 -39.95 2.75 -35.14
CA ALA A 12 -38.93 2.90 -34.15
C ALA A 12 -38.15 1.57 -34.11
N GLY A 13 -37.08 1.51 -34.89
CA GLY A 13 -36.11 0.42 -34.80
C GLY A 13 -35.45 0.46 -33.45
N HIS A 14 -35.91 -0.36 -32.50
CA HIS A 14 -35.11 -0.69 -31.30
C HIS A 14 -33.89 -1.45 -31.84
N LEU A 15 -32.74 -0.76 -31.90
CA LEU A 15 -31.45 -1.42 -31.94
C LEU A 15 -31.33 -2.25 -30.66
N CYS A 16 -31.67 -3.54 -30.75
CA CYS A 16 -31.28 -4.53 -29.75
C CYS A 16 -29.75 -4.56 -29.76
N VAL A 17 -29.12 -3.79 -28.89
CA VAL A 17 -27.70 -3.96 -28.59
C VAL A 17 -27.62 -5.35 -27.95
N ALA A 18 -27.09 -6.32 -28.69
CA ALA A 18 -26.85 -7.65 -28.15
C ALA A 18 -26.04 -7.50 -26.86
N ALA A 19 -26.49 -8.16 -25.79
CA ALA A 19 -25.74 -8.19 -24.53
C ALA A 19 -24.30 -8.61 -24.83
N PRO A 20 -23.29 -7.91 -24.29
CA PRO A 20 -21.92 -8.24 -24.55
C PRO A 20 -21.62 -9.65 -24.06
N MET A 21 -21.07 -10.47 -24.95
CA MET A 21 -20.64 -11.81 -24.58
C MET A 21 -19.47 -11.71 -23.59
N PRO A 22 -19.43 -12.56 -22.56
CA PRO A 22 -18.28 -12.63 -21.69
C PRO A 22 -17.03 -12.92 -22.52
N LEU A 23 -15.86 -12.39 -22.10
CA LEU A 23 -14.57 -12.76 -22.68
C LEU A 23 -14.39 -14.29 -22.63
N PRO A 24 -13.77 -14.91 -23.65
CA PRO A 24 -13.33 -16.30 -23.52
C PRO A 24 -12.40 -16.44 -22.31
N GLU A 25 -12.32 -17.63 -21.74
CA GLU A 25 -11.40 -17.86 -20.62
C GLU A 25 -9.94 -17.81 -21.09
N SER A 26 -9.06 -17.24 -20.27
CA SER A 26 -7.64 -17.08 -20.58
C SER A 26 -6.86 -18.40 -20.63
N ASN A 27 -7.45 -19.48 -20.16
CA ASN A 27 -6.81 -20.82 -20.09
C ASN A 27 -7.24 -21.77 -21.23
N ASP A 28 -7.80 -21.27 -22.30
CA ASP A 28 -8.17 -22.06 -23.47
C ASP A 28 -6.96 -22.62 -24.27
N GLY A 29 -5.73 -22.14 -23.94
CA GLY A 29 -4.47 -22.53 -24.55
C GLY A 29 -4.21 -21.91 -25.93
N ALA A 30 -5.10 -21.05 -26.41
CA ALA A 30 -4.97 -20.38 -27.70
C ALA A 30 -4.15 -19.09 -27.61
N ARG A 31 -3.64 -18.66 -28.76
CA ARG A 31 -3.07 -17.32 -28.94
C ARG A 31 -4.16 -16.41 -29.44
N HIS A 32 -4.32 -15.26 -28.81
CA HIS A 32 -5.31 -14.26 -29.15
C HIS A 32 -4.66 -12.93 -29.50
N VAL A 33 -5.41 -12.05 -30.13
CA VAL A 33 -5.03 -10.66 -30.40
C VAL A 33 -5.98 -9.74 -29.63
N PHE A 34 -5.43 -9.03 -28.65
CA PHE A 34 -6.16 -7.99 -27.93
C PHE A 34 -5.79 -6.62 -28.51
N SER A 35 -6.79 -5.85 -28.90
CA SER A 35 -6.61 -4.57 -29.59
C SER A 35 -7.72 -3.58 -29.23
N THR A 36 -7.68 -2.39 -29.83
CA THR A 36 -8.70 -1.36 -29.65
C THR A 36 -9.10 -0.72 -30.97
N ASN A 37 -10.34 -0.23 -31.02
CA ASN A 37 -10.75 0.77 -31.98
C ASN A 37 -11.14 2.07 -31.26
N GLN A 38 -11.87 2.98 -31.90
CA GLN A 38 -12.27 4.25 -31.30
C GLN A 38 -13.24 4.11 -30.10
N GLU A 39 -13.93 3.00 -29.92
CA GLU A 39 -14.99 2.87 -28.93
C GLU A 39 -14.88 1.60 -28.07
N ASN A 40 -14.18 0.58 -28.57
CA ASN A 40 -14.21 -0.74 -27.97
C ASN A 40 -12.83 -1.35 -27.77
N PHE A 41 -12.70 -2.17 -26.75
CA PHE A 41 -11.69 -3.22 -26.69
C PHE A 41 -12.13 -4.38 -27.58
N LEU A 42 -11.17 -5.01 -28.24
CA LEU A 42 -11.42 -6.09 -29.20
C LEU A 42 -10.59 -7.33 -28.83
N MET A 43 -11.25 -8.48 -28.79
CA MET A 43 -10.60 -9.80 -28.74
C MET A 43 -10.80 -10.48 -30.11
N ASP A 44 -9.71 -10.75 -30.80
CA ASP A 44 -9.74 -11.31 -32.16
C ASP A 44 -10.69 -10.56 -33.14
N GLY A 45 -10.65 -9.22 -33.03
CA GLY A 45 -11.47 -8.30 -33.83
C GLY A 45 -12.93 -8.15 -33.37
N LYS A 46 -13.37 -8.86 -32.32
CA LYS A 46 -14.73 -8.77 -31.80
C LYS A 46 -14.77 -7.86 -30.56
N PRO A 47 -15.78 -6.96 -30.42
CA PRO A 47 -15.94 -6.14 -29.24
C PRO A 47 -16.12 -6.97 -27.96
N VAL A 48 -15.39 -6.58 -26.89
CA VAL A 48 -15.42 -7.26 -25.61
C VAL A 48 -15.50 -6.26 -24.45
N LYS A 49 -15.98 -6.71 -23.29
CA LYS A 49 -16.06 -5.95 -22.06
C LYS A 49 -15.09 -6.53 -21.03
N ILE A 50 -14.19 -5.68 -20.52
CA ILE A 50 -13.36 -6.01 -19.37
C ILE A 50 -14.15 -5.68 -18.10
N ILE A 51 -14.24 -6.62 -17.17
CA ILE A 51 -14.72 -6.43 -15.80
C ILE A 51 -13.61 -6.95 -14.91
N SER A 52 -12.83 -6.04 -14.32
CA SER A 52 -11.64 -6.38 -13.56
C SER A 52 -11.70 -5.95 -12.10
N GLY A 53 -10.86 -6.58 -11.30
CA GLY A 53 -10.62 -6.19 -9.93
C GLY A 53 -9.15 -6.29 -9.57
N GLU A 54 -8.69 -5.35 -8.75
CA GLU A 54 -7.30 -5.24 -8.39
C GLU A 54 -6.99 -6.03 -7.12
N MET A 55 -5.92 -6.85 -7.19
CA MET A 55 -5.37 -7.64 -6.10
C MET A 55 -3.83 -7.62 -6.19
N HIS A 56 -3.16 -7.28 -5.09
CA HIS A 56 -1.71 -7.15 -5.05
C HIS A 56 -1.07 -8.41 -4.47
N TYR A 57 -0.29 -9.17 -5.27
CA TYR A 57 0.31 -10.44 -4.87
C TYR A 57 1.14 -10.38 -3.57
N PRO A 58 1.93 -9.33 -3.24
CA PRO A 58 2.72 -9.34 -2.02
C PRO A 58 1.89 -9.09 -0.75
N ARG A 59 0.64 -8.60 -0.90
CA ARG A 59 -0.31 -8.41 0.20
C ARG A 59 -1.12 -9.64 0.54
N VAL A 60 -1.02 -10.69 -0.28
CA VAL A 60 -1.82 -11.91 -0.14
C VAL A 60 -0.87 -13.10 -0.10
N PRO A 61 -0.91 -13.94 0.93
CA PRO A 61 -0.11 -15.15 0.96
C PRO A 61 -0.31 -16.02 -0.29
N ARG A 62 0.78 -16.56 -0.83
CA ARG A 62 0.75 -17.33 -2.09
C ARG A 62 -0.29 -18.44 -2.10
N GLN A 63 -0.46 -19.12 -0.97
CA GLN A 63 -1.40 -20.25 -0.81
C GLN A 63 -2.86 -19.82 -0.98
N HIS A 64 -3.16 -18.54 -0.78
CA HIS A 64 -4.50 -17.98 -0.93
C HIS A 64 -4.79 -17.46 -2.35
N TRP A 65 -3.81 -17.30 -3.23
CA TRP A 65 -4.04 -16.72 -4.57
C TRP A 65 -5.13 -17.44 -5.35
N LYS A 66 -5.08 -18.77 -5.40
CA LYS A 66 -6.08 -19.60 -6.10
C LYS A 66 -7.50 -19.37 -5.57
N ASP A 67 -7.69 -19.35 -4.24
CA ASP A 67 -8.97 -19.08 -3.61
C ASP A 67 -9.48 -17.67 -3.95
N ARG A 68 -8.61 -16.66 -3.89
CA ARG A 68 -8.99 -15.28 -4.21
C ARG A 68 -9.38 -15.13 -5.67
N PHE A 69 -8.67 -15.75 -6.61
CA PHE A 69 -9.06 -15.76 -8.03
C PHE A 69 -10.41 -16.43 -8.27
N GLN A 70 -10.71 -17.52 -7.58
CA GLN A 70 -12.02 -18.16 -7.65
C GLN A 70 -13.13 -17.24 -7.14
N ARG A 71 -12.91 -16.48 -6.07
CA ARG A 71 -13.86 -15.48 -5.54
C ARG A 71 -14.04 -14.31 -6.51
N ILE A 72 -12.96 -13.81 -7.09
CA ILE A 72 -12.97 -12.75 -8.11
C ILE A 72 -13.79 -13.22 -9.33
N LYS A 73 -13.54 -14.42 -9.84
CA LYS A 73 -14.30 -14.99 -10.96
C LYS A 73 -15.78 -15.20 -10.59
N ALA A 74 -16.07 -15.71 -9.40
CA ALA A 74 -17.43 -15.92 -8.92
C ALA A 74 -18.19 -14.60 -8.73
N MET A 75 -17.49 -13.48 -8.52
CA MET A 75 -18.10 -12.14 -8.51
C MET A 75 -18.54 -11.67 -9.90
N GLY A 76 -18.12 -12.36 -10.96
CA GLY A 76 -18.43 -12.03 -12.35
C GLY A 76 -17.32 -11.30 -13.11
N MET A 77 -16.13 -11.23 -12.52
CA MET A 77 -14.97 -10.65 -13.18
C MET A 77 -14.34 -11.64 -14.16
N ASN A 78 -13.84 -11.11 -15.25
CA ASN A 78 -13.10 -11.87 -16.27
C ASN A 78 -11.60 -11.53 -16.29
N THR A 79 -11.20 -10.55 -15.50
CA THR A 79 -9.84 -10.02 -15.49
C THR A 79 -9.42 -9.69 -14.05
N VAL A 80 -8.16 -9.91 -13.72
CA VAL A 80 -7.52 -9.41 -12.51
C VAL A 80 -6.46 -8.37 -12.88
N CYS A 81 -6.38 -7.30 -12.08
CA CYS A 81 -5.36 -6.26 -12.21
C CYS A 81 -4.36 -6.34 -11.06
N THR A 82 -3.06 -6.10 -11.32
CA THR A 82 -2.06 -6.08 -10.25
C THR A 82 -0.89 -5.14 -10.56
N TYR A 83 -0.41 -4.46 -9.52
CA TYR A 83 0.88 -3.76 -9.55
C TYR A 83 2.07 -4.71 -9.38
N LEU A 84 3.25 -4.27 -9.86
CA LEU A 84 4.54 -4.85 -9.51
C LEU A 84 5.32 -3.84 -8.66
N PHE A 85 5.89 -4.30 -7.54
CA PHE A 85 6.45 -3.43 -6.50
C PHE A 85 7.99 -3.48 -6.52
N TRP A 86 8.64 -2.43 -6.99
CA TRP A 86 10.08 -2.42 -7.16
C TRP A 86 10.87 -2.65 -5.86
N ASN A 87 10.45 -2.03 -4.75
CA ASN A 87 11.17 -2.09 -3.48
C ASN A 87 11.28 -3.49 -2.86
N VAL A 88 10.34 -4.40 -3.16
CA VAL A 88 10.41 -5.79 -2.69
C VAL A 88 11.17 -6.69 -3.65
N HIS A 89 11.20 -6.33 -4.93
CA HIS A 89 11.95 -7.08 -5.94
C HIS A 89 13.43 -6.73 -5.98
N GLU A 90 13.79 -5.49 -5.65
CA GLU A 90 15.18 -5.02 -5.58
C GLU A 90 15.40 -4.25 -4.26
N PRO A 91 15.36 -4.95 -3.10
CA PRO A 91 15.51 -4.31 -1.78
C PRO A 91 16.88 -3.66 -1.56
N GLU A 92 17.89 -4.11 -2.28
CA GLU A 92 19.23 -3.53 -2.36
C GLU A 92 19.66 -3.49 -3.84
N PRO A 93 20.46 -2.49 -4.28
CA PRO A 93 20.85 -2.37 -5.68
C PRO A 93 21.42 -3.66 -6.26
N GLY A 94 20.81 -4.16 -7.33
CA GLY A 94 21.22 -5.38 -8.02
C GLY A 94 20.88 -6.70 -7.32
N LYS A 95 20.28 -6.67 -6.13
CA LYS A 95 19.83 -7.88 -5.43
C LYS A 95 18.33 -8.10 -5.66
N TRP A 96 18.04 -9.06 -6.51
CA TRP A 96 16.68 -9.35 -6.95
C TRP A 96 16.05 -10.50 -6.14
N ASP A 97 14.76 -10.34 -5.79
CA ASP A 97 13.94 -11.39 -5.19
C ASP A 97 12.61 -11.52 -5.93
N PHE A 98 12.36 -12.71 -6.46
CA PHE A 98 11.12 -13.10 -7.14
C PHE A 98 10.58 -14.43 -6.56
N SER A 99 10.87 -14.71 -5.30
CA SER A 99 10.54 -15.97 -4.64
C SER A 99 9.30 -15.87 -3.74
N GLY A 100 8.66 -17.00 -3.44
CA GLY A 100 7.56 -17.08 -2.49
C GLY A 100 6.38 -16.19 -2.88
N ASN A 101 5.97 -15.27 -1.98
CA ASN A 101 4.91 -14.31 -2.23
C ASN A 101 5.30 -13.21 -3.26
N LEU A 102 6.58 -13.14 -3.67
CA LEU A 102 7.07 -12.19 -4.65
C LEU A 102 7.13 -12.76 -6.07
N ASP A 103 6.71 -14.01 -6.27
CA ASP A 103 6.67 -14.67 -7.58
C ASP A 103 5.45 -14.22 -8.40
N PHE A 104 5.53 -13.00 -8.96
CA PHE A 104 4.44 -12.46 -9.78
C PHE A 104 4.21 -13.25 -11.07
N VAL A 105 5.22 -13.96 -11.57
CA VAL A 105 5.06 -14.82 -12.76
C VAL A 105 4.12 -15.96 -12.44
N GLU A 106 4.30 -16.62 -11.29
CA GLU A 106 3.37 -17.69 -10.87
C GLU A 106 2.00 -17.13 -10.49
N PHE A 107 1.93 -15.93 -9.86
CA PHE A 107 0.65 -15.27 -9.62
C PHE A 107 -0.17 -15.08 -10.91
N ILE A 108 0.46 -14.62 -11.98
CA ILE A 108 -0.17 -14.45 -13.30
C ILE A 108 -0.59 -15.80 -13.90
N LYS A 109 0.23 -16.85 -13.75
CA LYS A 109 -0.12 -18.20 -14.20
C LYS A 109 -1.29 -18.79 -13.42
N GLU A 110 -1.36 -18.55 -12.11
CA GLU A 110 -2.50 -18.99 -11.28
C GLU A 110 -3.79 -18.24 -11.67
N ALA A 111 -3.71 -16.95 -12.02
CA ALA A 111 -4.84 -16.21 -12.57
C ALA A 111 -5.31 -16.84 -13.91
N GLN A 112 -4.37 -17.18 -14.79
CA GLN A 112 -4.68 -17.87 -16.05
C GLN A 112 -5.36 -19.23 -15.81
N LYS A 113 -4.85 -20.04 -14.88
CA LYS A 113 -5.46 -21.34 -14.50
C LYS A 113 -6.89 -21.18 -13.98
N ALA A 114 -7.19 -20.04 -13.33
CA ALA A 114 -8.54 -19.69 -12.89
C ALA A 114 -9.43 -19.17 -14.03
N GLY A 115 -8.90 -19.02 -15.25
CA GLY A 115 -9.60 -18.49 -16.42
C GLY A 115 -9.72 -16.97 -16.46
N LEU A 116 -8.88 -16.25 -15.71
CA LEU A 116 -8.86 -14.79 -15.66
C LEU A 116 -7.78 -14.22 -16.60
N TRP A 117 -8.13 -13.19 -17.36
CA TRP A 117 -7.16 -12.33 -18.04
C TRP A 117 -6.44 -11.44 -17.02
N VAL A 118 -5.32 -10.85 -17.41
CA VAL A 118 -4.48 -10.05 -16.50
C VAL A 118 -4.16 -8.70 -17.11
N ILE A 119 -4.36 -7.65 -16.31
CA ILE A 119 -3.82 -6.32 -16.53
C ILE A 119 -2.63 -6.15 -15.58
N VAL A 120 -1.45 -5.84 -16.13
CA VAL A 120 -0.27 -5.58 -15.31
C VAL A 120 0.02 -4.09 -15.22
N ARG A 121 0.43 -3.66 -14.03
CA ARG A 121 0.83 -2.28 -13.73
C ARG A 121 2.27 -2.30 -13.23
N PRO A 122 3.27 -2.36 -14.14
CA PRO A 122 4.66 -2.67 -13.78
C PRO A 122 5.38 -1.56 -13.02
N GLY A 123 4.78 -0.40 -12.86
CA GLY A 123 5.40 0.74 -12.20
C GLY A 123 6.37 1.50 -13.13
N PRO A 124 7.53 1.99 -12.61
CA PRO A 124 8.19 1.73 -11.32
C PRO A 124 7.53 2.36 -10.09
N TYR A 125 6.67 3.36 -10.25
CA TYR A 125 5.85 3.95 -9.21
C TYR A 125 4.45 3.34 -9.22
N VAL A 126 3.95 2.96 -8.05
CA VAL A 126 2.64 2.28 -7.92
C VAL A 126 1.68 2.96 -6.93
N CYS A 127 2.11 3.94 -6.13
CA CYS A 127 1.30 4.55 -5.08
C CYS A 127 0.83 3.52 -4.04
N ALA A 128 -0.43 3.15 -4.08
CA ALA A 128 -1.07 1.98 -3.43
C ALA A 128 -0.91 1.92 -1.90
N GLU A 129 -0.73 3.05 -1.22
CA GLU A 129 -0.45 3.14 0.22
C GLU A 129 0.63 2.14 0.66
N TRP A 130 1.57 1.93 -0.26
CA TRP A 130 2.73 1.08 -0.08
C TRP A 130 3.96 1.94 0.22
N GLU A 131 4.88 1.40 1.00
CA GLU A 131 6.13 2.06 1.39
C GLU A 131 6.80 2.73 0.18
N PHE A 132 6.94 4.07 0.24
CA PHE A 132 7.53 4.93 -0.79
C PHE A 132 6.87 4.81 -2.18
N GLY A 133 5.59 4.43 -2.24
CA GLY A 133 4.88 4.20 -3.51
C GLY A 133 5.51 3.11 -4.37
N GLY A 134 6.16 2.12 -3.76
CA GLY A 134 6.83 1.01 -4.42
C GLY A 134 8.29 1.28 -4.79
N PHE A 135 8.80 2.48 -4.63
CA PHE A 135 10.22 2.76 -4.86
C PHE A 135 11.11 2.15 -3.78
N PRO A 136 12.29 1.64 -4.11
CA PRO A 136 13.25 1.21 -3.11
C PRO A 136 13.89 2.41 -2.40
N GLY A 137 13.99 2.33 -1.07
CA GLY A 137 14.52 3.41 -0.25
C GLY A 137 15.99 3.76 -0.54
N TRP A 138 16.78 2.83 -1.08
CA TRP A 138 18.17 3.11 -1.45
C TRP A 138 18.35 4.18 -2.54
N LEU A 139 17.29 4.50 -3.31
CA LEU A 139 17.27 5.66 -4.22
C LEU A 139 17.50 6.98 -3.48
N LEU A 140 17.10 7.07 -2.23
CA LEU A 140 17.19 8.28 -1.42
C LEU A 140 18.57 8.47 -0.76
N LYS A 141 19.57 7.69 -1.12
CA LYS A 141 20.93 7.82 -0.60
C LYS A 141 21.49 9.24 -0.82
N ASP A 142 21.25 9.82 -1.99
CA ASP A 142 21.71 11.16 -2.33
C ASP A 142 20.64 12.21 -1.94
N GLU A 143 21.07 13.25 -1.23
CA GLU A 143 20.18 14.28 -0.64
C GLU A 143 19.34 15.03 -1.67
N ASP A 144 19.86 15.28 -2.85
CA ASP A 144 19.27 16.10 -3.90
C ASP A 144 18.58 15.32 -5.02
N LEU A 145 18.58 13.98 -4.94
CA LEU A 145 17.93 13.14 -5.95
C LEU A 145 16.43 13.44 -6.05
N LYS A 146 15.94 13.57 -7.27
CA LYS A 146 14.53 13.77 -7.60
C LYS A 146 13.93 12.51 -8.22
N VAL A 147 13.00 11.86 -7.50
CA VAL A 147 12.24 10.74 -8.05
C VAL A 147 11.20 11.21 -9.07
N ARG A 148 10.71 10.32 -9.92
CA ARG A 148 9.72 10.58 -10.98
C ARG A 148 10.13 11.76 -11.90
N SER A 149 11.40 11.77 -12.28
CA SER A 149 12.00 12.84 -13.09
C SER A 149 13.03 12.29 -14.07
N GLN A 150 13.64 13.16 -14.85
CA GLN A 150 14.73 12.81 -15.75
C GLN A 150 16.11 12.82 -15.09
N ASP A 151 16.20 12.96 -13.77
CA ASP A 151 17.46 12.79 -13.04
C ASP A 151 18.04 11.39 -13.35
N PRO A 152 19.22 11.28 -13.95
CA PRO A 152 19.76 9.99 -14.40
C PRO A 152 19.95 9.01 -13.25
N ARG A 153 20.23 9.49 -12.02
CA ARG A 153 20.38 8.67 -10.82
C ARG A 153 19.07 7.96 -10.41
N PHE A 154 17.91 8.52 -10.83
CA PHE A 154 16.60 7.89 -10.69
C PHE A 154 16.20 7.14 -11.96
N LEU A 155 16.29 7.81 -13.12
CA LEU A 155 15.72 7.30 -14.36
C LEU A 155 16.41 6.04 -14.86
N GLU A 156 17.75 5.96 -14.80
CA GLU A 156 18.49 4.78 -15.26
C GLU A 156 18.13 3.51 -14.48
N PRO A 157 18.17 3.47 -13.12
CA PRO A 157 17.74 2.29 -12.38
C PRO A 157 16.23 2.01 -12.54
N ALA A 158 15.37 3.04 -12.67
CA ALA A 158 13.95 2.85 -12.92
C ALA A 158 13.68 2.16 -14.26
N MET A 159 14.38 2.56 -15.33
CA MET A 159 14.29 1.90 -16.63
C MET A 159 14.90 0.50 -16.62
N ALA A 160 15.97 0.26 -15.88
CA ALA A 160 16.55 -1.07 -15.70
C ALA A 160 15.57 -2.03 -14.99
N TYR A 161 14.92 -1.56 -13.91
CA TYR A 161 13.84 -2.30 -13.24
C TYR A 161 12.70 -2.62 -14.20
N LEU A 162 12.15 -1.60 -14.87
CA LEU A 162 11.01 -1.76 -15.77
C LEU A 162 11.33 -2.76 -16.89
N LYS A 163 12.51 -2.65 -17.50
CA LYS A 163 12.97 -3.61 -18.50
C LYS A 163 13.07 -5.04 -17.92
N LYS A 164 13.62 -5.18 -16.71
CA LYS A 164 13.77 -6.50 -16.04
C LYS A 164 12.41 -7.16 -15.84
N VAL A 165 11.45 -6.47 -15.24
CA VAL A 165 10.13 -7.06 -14.99
C VAL A 165 9.34 -7.29 -16.28
N CYS A 166 9.38 -6.37 -17.24
CA CYS A 166 8.74 -6.57 -18.55
C CYS A 166 9.32 -7.76 -19.31
N SER A 167 10.64 -8.00 -19.25
CA SER A 167 11.24 -9.19 -19.88
C SER A 167 10.76 -10.51 -19.24
N MET A 168 10.42 -10.50 -17.94
CA MET A 168 9.83 -11.67 -17.27
C MET A 168 8.34 -11.86 -17.62
N LEU A 169 7.62 -10.77 -17.93
CA LEU A 169 6.23 -10.79 -18.37
C LEU A 169 6.08 -11.18 -19.86
N GLU A 170 7.12 -11.00 -20.64
CA GLU A 170 7.13 -11.17 -22.11
C GLU A 170 6.55 -12.52 -22.58
N PRO A 171 6.88 -13.68 -21.96
CA PRO A 171 6.31 -14.96 -22.34
C PRO A 171 4.82 -15.13 -22.01
N LEU A 172 4.28 -14.26 -21.14
CA LEU A 172 2.91 -14.33 -20.63
C LEU A 172 1.93 -13.42 -21.37
N GLN A 173 2.37 -12.80 -22.47
CA GLN A 173 1.52 -11.98 -23.32
C GLN A 173 0.45 -12.81 -24.02
N ILE A 174 -0.71 -12.22 -24.26
CA ILE A 174 -1.85 -12.85 -24.93
C ILE A 174 -1.47 -13.41 -26.31
N THR A 175 -0.63 -12.72 -27.07
CA THR A 175 -0.15 -13.16 -28.38
C THR A 175 0.77 -14.39 -28.32
N LYS A 176 1.19 -14.79 -27.12
CA LYS A 176 1.97 -16.02 -26.87
C LYS A 176 1.19 -17.11 -26.15
N GLY A 177 -0.13 -16.91 -25.94
CA GLY A 177 -0.99 -17.83 -25.20
C GLY A 177 -1.00 -17.58 -23.69
N GLY A 178 -0.40 -16.49 -23.21
CA GLY A 178 -0.49 -16.04 -21.83
C GLY A 178 -1.72 -15.18 -21.58
N PRO A 179 -2.00 -14.80 -20.33
CA PRO A 179 -3.22 -14.08 -19.96
C PRO A 179 -3.09 -12.54 -20.02
N ILE A 180 -1.90 -11.98 -20.24
CA ILE A 180 -1.70 -10.51 -20.14
C ILE A 180 -2.25 -9.82 -21.39
N ILE A 181 -3.25 -8.94 -21.18
CA ILE A 181 -3.92 -8.18 -22.25
C ILE A 181 -3.51 -6.70 -22.28
N MET A 182 -3.20 -6.09 -21.13
CA MET A 182 -2.87 -4.68 -21.04
C MET A 182 -1.69 -4.44 -20.06
N ALA A 183 -0.91 -3.37 -20.31
CA ALA A 183 0.16 -2.93 -19.42
C ALA A 183 0.09 -1.41 -19.21
N GLN A 184 0.12 -0.98 -17.92
CA GLN A 184 0.10 0.43 -17.57
C GLN A 184 1.48 1.09 -17.77
N VAL A 185 1.44 2.35 -18.18
CA VAL A 185 2.58 3.24 -18.36
C VAL A 185 2.63 4.20 -17.19
N GLU A 186 3.60 4.07 -16.29
CA GLU A 186 3.72 4.84 -15.05
C GLU A 186 2.46 4.73 -14.15
N ASN A 187 2.19 5.64 -13.23
CA ASN A 187 0.94 5.72 -12.47
C ASN A 187 0.63 7.15 -12.06
N GLU A 188 -0.56 7.64 -12.42
CA GLU A 188 -1.11 8.95 -12.04
C GLU A 188 -0.11 10.11 -12.22
N TYR A 189 0.70 10.03 -13.28
CA TYR A 189 1.72 11.05 -13.51
C TYR A 189 1.12 12.45 -13.71
N GLY A 190 -0.09 12.52 -14.25
CA GLY A 190 -0.81 13.78 -14.42
C GLY A 190 -1.12 14.51 -13.11
N SER A 191 -1.20 13.82 -11.98
CA SER A 191 -1.35 14.42 -10.66
C SER A 191 -0.03 14.93 -10.07
N TYR A 192 1.10 14.50 -10.63
CA TYR A 192 2.43 14.76 -10.10
C TYR A 192 3.25 15.73 -10.96
N GLY A 193 3.17 15.61 -12.28
CA GLY A 193 3.99 16.39 -13.20
C GLY A 193 3.41 16.48 -14.61
N SER A 194 4.18 17.07 -15.53
CA SER A 194 3.78 17.30 -16.93
C SER A 194 4.86 16.93 -17.95
N ASP A 195 5.94 16.25 -17.52
CA ASP A 195 7.05 15.83 -18.39
C ASP A 195 6.64 14.61 -19.23
N LYS A 196 6.17 14.90 -20.44
CA LYS A 196 5.75 13.86 -21.41
C LYS A 196 6.90 12.97 -21.86
N ASP A 197 8.12 13.49 -21.93
CA ASP A 197 9.29 12.72 -22.35
C ASP A 197 9.67 11.69 -21.27
N TYR A 198 9.49 12.05 -20.01
CA TYR A 198 9.63 11.09 -18.90
C TYR A 198 8.64 9.92 -19.06
N VAL A 199 7.35 10.19 -19.21
CA VAL A 199 6.31 9.16 -19.36
C VAL A 199 6.52 8.36 -20.65
N LYS A 200 6.95 9.02 -21.74
CA LYS A 200 7.23 8.36 -23.02
C LYS A 200 8.35 7.32 -22.90
N LYS A 201 9.39 7.55 -22.12
CA LYS A 201 10.46 6.57 -21.90
C LYS A 201 9.93 5.26 -21.29
N HIS A 202 8.95 5.33 -20.39
CA HIS A 202 8.26 4.15 -19.86
C HIS A 202 7.47 3.42 -20.96
N LEU A 203 6.72 4.17 -21.75
CA LEU A 203 5.98 3.63 -22.89
C LEU A 203 6.91 2.92 -23.89
N ASP A 204 8.05 3.51 -24.19
CA ASP A 204 9.01 2.94 -25.15
C ASP A 204 9.56 1.58 -24.65
N VAL A 205 9.81 1.43 -23.35
CA VAL A 205 10.20 0.13 -22.75
C VAL A 205 9.04 -0.86 -22.86
N ILE A 206 7.81 -0.48 -22.47
CA ILE A 206 6.64 -1.37 -22.51
C ILE A 206 6.37 -1.83 -23.94
N ARG A 207 6.37 -0.93 -24.92
CA ARG A 207 6.16 -1.29 -26.34
C ARG A 207 7.23 -2.21 -26.89
N LYS A 208 8.46 -2.04 -26.44
CA LYS A 208 9.59 -2.88 -26.87
C LYS A 208 9.54 -4.28 -26.27
N GLU A 209 9.33 -4.37 -24.97
CA GLU A 209 9.41 -5.64 -24.22
C GLU A 209 8.06 -6.41 -24.25
N LEU A 210 6.93 -5.70 -24.38
CA LEU A 210 5.57 -6.27 -24.37
C LEU A 210 4.77 -5.87 -25.61
N PRO A 211 5.23 -6.17 -26.83
CA PRO A 211 4.58 -5.70 -28.07
C PRO A 211 3.19 -6.29 -28.32
N GLY A 212 2.83 -7.37 -27.63
CA GLY A 212 1.54 -8.08 -27.79
C GLY A 212 0.43 -7.60 -26.87
N VAL A 213 0.64 -6.53 -26.07
CA VAL A 213 -0.38 -6.00 -25.13
C VAL A 213 -0.76 -4.57 -25.47
N VAL A 214 -1.92 -4.11 -25.01
CA VAL A 214 -2.36 -2.73 -25.18
C VAL A 214 -1.81 -1.87 -24.03
N PRO A 215 -0.98 -0.84 -24.30
CA PRO A 215 -0.51 0.08 -23.27
C PRO A 215 -1.61 1.07 -22.90
N PHE A 216 -1.66 1.48 -21.62
CA PHE A 216 -2.58 2.50 -21.12
C PHE A 216 -1.92 3.40 -20.06
N THR A 217 -2.38 4.64 -19.95
CA THR A 217 -2.10 5.53 -18.80
C THR A 217 -3.30 5.52 -17.86
N SER A 218 -3.10 5.88 -16.59
CA SER A 218 -4.15 5.89 -15.57
C SER A 218 -4.00 7.15 -14.73
N ASP A 219 -5.00 8.05 -14.81
CA ASP A 219 -4.96 9.37 -14.17
C ASP A 219 -6.35 9.76 -13.64
N GLY A 220 -6.40 10.73 -12.72
CA GLY A 220 -7.64 11.30 -12.24
C GLY A 220 -8.41 12.07 -13.34
N PRO A 221 -9.74 12.32 -13.15
CA PRO A 221 -10.62 12.82 -14.20
C PRO A 221 -10.58 14.35 -14.40
N ASN A 222 -9.70 15.07 -13.70
CA ASN A 222 -9.59 16.53 -13.81
C ASN A 222 -8.87 16.95 -15.09
N ASP A 223 -9.23 18.11 -15.66
CA ASP A 223 -8.68 18.64 -16.90
C ASP A 223 -7.15 18.61 -16.95
N TRP A 224 -6.49 19.04 -15.87
CA TRP A 224 -5.04 19.12 -15.78
C TRP A 224 -4.40 17.72 -15.67
N MET A 225 -5.03 16.77 -14.97
CA MET A 225 -4.55 15.39 -14.86
C MET A 225 -4.62 14.68 -16.21
N ILE A 226 -5.76 14.77 -16.90
CA ILE A 226 -5.94 14.22 -18.24
C ILE A 226 -4.91 14.82 -19.21
N LYS A 227 -4.76 16.15 -19.17
CA LYS A 227 -3.81 16.85 -20.04
C LYS A 227 -2.37 16.44 -19.77
N ASN A 228 -1.98 16.30 -18.51
CA ASN A 228 -0.59 16.04 -18.11
C ASN A 228 -0.23 14.54 -18.09
N GLY A 229 -1.14 13.63 -17.75
CA GLY A 229 -0.85 12.20 -17.61
C GLY A 229 -0.92 11.42 -18.93
N THR A 230 -1.86 11.77 -19.83
CA THR A 230 -2.12 10.96 -21.02
C THR A 230 -1.12 11.19 -22.17
N LEU A 231 -0.88 10.18 -22.98
CA LEU A 231 -0.02 10.22 -24.18
C LEU A 231 -0.82 9.99 -25.46
N PRO A 232 -0.38 10.54 -26.61
CA PRO A 232 -0.98 10.22 -27.91
C PRO A 232 -0.86 8.73 -28.27
N GLY A 233 -1.96 8.13 -28.75
CA GLY A 233 -1.97 6.72 -29.19
C GLY A 233 -1.82 5.71 -28.04
N VAL A 234 -2.13 6.12 -26.81
CA VAL A 234 -2.19 5.28 -25.61
C VAL A 234 -3.59 5.40 -25.01
N VAL A 235 -4.19 4.30 -24.59
CA VAL A 235 -5.52 4.30 -23.96
C VAL A 235 -5.48 5.05 -22.63
N PRO A 236 -6.29 6.09 -22.42
CA PRO A 236 -6.37 6.79 -21.14
C PRO A 236 -7.39 6.11 -20.22
N ALA A 237 -6.97 5.58 -19.09
CA ALA A 237 -7.86 5.11 -18.04
C ALA A 237 -8.12 6.22 -17.01
N MET A 238 -9.32 6.21 -16.40
CA MET A 238 -9.73 7.23 -15.42
C MET A 238 -9.83 6.64 -14.02
N ASN A 239 -9.19 7.27 -13.02
CA ASN A 239 -9.22 6.88 -11.61
C ASN A 239 -10.21 7.77 -10.84
N PHE A 240 -11.17 7.16 -10.13
CA PHE A 240 -12.15 7.90 -9.32
C PHE A 240 -12.90 6.97 -8.35
N GLY A 241 -13.41 7.53 -7.24
CA GLY A 241 -14.29 6.84 -6.29
C GLY A 241 -15.78 7.07 -6.53
N GLY A 242 -16.16 7.95 -7.47
CA GLY A 242 -17.54 8.27 -7.79
C GLY A 242 -17.65 9.25 -8.95
N GLY A 243 -18.90 9.48 -9.44
CA GLY A 243 -19.14 10.43 -10.52
C GLY A 243 -18.73 9.93 -11.90
N ALA A 244 -18.80 8.65 -12.17
CA ALA A 244 -18.36 8.00 -13.42
C ALA A 244 -18.82 8.73 -14.69
N LYS A 245 -20.10 9.14 -14.75
CA LYS A 245 -20.66 9.88 -15.90
C LYS A 245 -19.89 11.16 -16.19
N GLY A 246 -19.57 11.96 -15.16
CA GLY A 246 -18.83 13.20 -15.28
C GLY A 246 -17.38 12.97 -15.71
N ALA A 247 -16.73 11.97 -15.12
CA ALA A 247 -15.35 11.61 -15.44
C ALA A 247 -15.17 11.26 -16.91
N PHE A 248 -16.03 10.40 -17.46
CA PHE A 248 -15.96 10.00 -18.88
C PHE A 248 -16.44 11.07 -19.86
N ALA A 249 -17.39 11.94 -19.47
CA ALA A 249 -17.74 13.11 -20.25
C ALA A 249 -16.54 14.09 -20.36
N ASN A 250 -15.78 14.28 -19.30
CA ASN A 250 -14.58 15.10 -19.32
C ASN A 250 -13.45 14.45 -20.15
N LEU A 251 -13.26 13.15 -20.05
CA LEU A 251 -12.31 12.44 -20.89
C LEU A 251 -12.64 12.64 -22.38
N GLU A 252 -13.90 12.44 -22.79
CA GLU A 252 -14.33 12.59 -24.19
C GLU A 252 -14.12 14.03 -24.71
N LYS A 253 -14.37 15.04 -23.86
CA LYS A 253 -14.07 16.45 -24.19
C LYS A 253 -12.59 16.66 -24.55
N HIS A 254 -11.67 15.99 -23.88
CA HIS A 254 -10.22 16.17 -24.05
C HIS A 254 -9.58 15.26 -25.10
N LYS A 255 -10.13 14.06 -25.28
CA LYS A 255 -9.52 13.00 -26.11
C LYS A 255 -10.39 12.52 -27.28
N GLY A 256 -11.64 12.99 -27.35
CA GLY A 256 -12.60 12.44 -28.27
C GLY A 256 -13.00 11.01 -27.89
N LYS A 257 -13.52 10.26 -28.88
CA LYS A 257 -13.90 8.86 -28.67
C LYS A 257 -12.66 7.99 -28.46
N THR A 258 -12.68 7.19 -27.40
CA THR A 258 -11.65 6.22 -27.03
C THR A 258 -12.31 5.07 -26.26
N PRO A 259 -11.75 3.85 -26.26
CA PRO A 259 -12.24 2.80 -25.36
C PRO A 259 -12.25 3.30 -23.93
N ARG A 260 -13.39 3.13 -23.26
CA ARG A 260 -13.56 3.66 -21.91
C ARG A 260 -13.25 2.59 -20.87
N ILE A 261 -12.25 2.86 -20.04
CA ILE A 261 -11.84 2.02 -18.92
C ILE A 261 -11.60 2.86 -17.69
N ASN A 262 -12.10 2.37 -16.55
CA ASN A 262 -11.71 2.90 -15.28
C ASN A 262 -10.44 2.15 -14.82
N GLY A 263 -9.37 2.89 -14.51
CA GLY A 263 -8.10 2.33 -14.08
C GLY A 263 -8.11 1.94 -12.61
N GLU A 264 -8.79 2.75 -11.78
CA GLU A 264 -9.04 2.49 -10.37
C GLU A 264 -10.42 3.02 -9.99
N PHE A 265 -11.35 2.12 -9.74
CA PHE A 265 -12.63 2.47 -9.13
C PHE A 265 -12.53 2.26 -7.62
N TRP A 266 -12.29 3.35 -6.89
CA TRP A 266 -12.11 3.31 -5.44
C TRP A 266 -13.42 2.99 -4.73
N VAL A 267 -13.63 1.70 -4.45
CA VAL A 267 -14.84 1.17 -3.79
C VAL A 267 -14.71 1.12 -2.27
N GLY A 268 -13.80 1.85 -1.71
CA GLY A 268 -13.47 1.99 -0.30
C GLY A 268 -12.36 3.01 -0.12
N TRP A 269 -11.65 2.95 1.01
CA TRP A 269 -10.48 3.78 1.28
C TRP A 269 -9.57 3.12 2.31
N PHE A 270 -8.32 3.53 2.35
CA PHE A 270 -7.30 3.06 3.29
C PHE A 270 -7.41 3.75 4.65
N ASP A 271 -6.77 3.18 5.66
CA ASP A 271 -6.84 3.63 7.04
C ASP A 271 -5.50 4.16 7.55
N HIS A 272 -5.56 5.14 8.46
CA HIS A 272 -4.38 5.72 9.12
C HIS A 272 -4.39 5.44 10.62
N TRP A 273 -3.19 5.33 11.20
CA TRP A 273 -3.03 5.24 12.65
C TRP A 273 -3.62 6.45 13.38
N GLY A 274 -4.47 6.18 14.38
CA GLY A 274 -5.15 7.18 15.19
C GLY A 274 -6.39 7.81 14.58
N LYS A 275 -6.82 7.34 13.38
CA LYS A 275 -8.07 7.77 12.75
C LYS A 275 -9.09 6.62 12.71
N PRO A 276 -10.40 6.91 12.70
CA PRO A 276 -11.43 5.89 12.52
C PRO A 276 -11.24 5.12 11.22
N LYS A 277 -11.73 3.86 11.19
CA LYS A 277 -11.77 3.06 9.95
C LYS A 277 -12.58 3.79 8.90
N ASN A 278 -12.03 3.87 7.70
CA ASN A 278 -12.73 4.39 6.54
C ASN A 278 -13.78 3.39 6.06
N GLY A 279 -14.81 3.93 5.43
CA GLY A 279 -15.91 3.16 4.86
C GLY A 279 -16.23 3.65 3.46
N GLY A 280 -17.50 3.82 3.20
CA GLY A 280 -18.04 4.31 1.94
C GLY A 280 -19.39 3.65 1.66
N SER A 281 -20.26 4.36 0.94
CA SER A 281 -21.60 3.87 0.63
C SER A 281 -21.54 2.80 -0.46
N THR A 282 -21.86 1.57 -0.11
CA THR A 282 -21.98 0.48 -1.09
C THR A 282 -23.00 0.82 -2.18
N GLU A 283 -24.12 1.47 -1.84
CA GLU A 283 -25.14 1.90 -2.80
C GLU A 283 -24.60 2.96 -3.77
N GLY A 284 -23.77 3.90 -3.25
CA GLY A 284 -23.13 4.94 -4.07
C GLY A 284 -22.21 4.32 -5.11
N PHE A 285 -21.30 3.45 -4.68
CA PHE A 285 -20.39 2.73 -5.58
C PHE A 285 -21.15 1.83 -6.56
N ASN A 286 -22.21 1.16 -6.11
CA ASN A 286 -23.01 0.29 -6.96
C ASN A 286 -23.75 1.05 -8.07
N ARG A 287 -24.21 2.28 -7.83
CA ARG A 287 -24.80 3.14 -8.88
C ARG A 287 -23.79 3.45 -9.99
N ASP A 288 -22.55 3.80 -9.61
CA ASP A 288 -21.50 4.07 -10.60
C ASP A 288 -21.07 2.80 -11.33
N LEU A 289 -20.94 1.66 -10.64
CA LEU A 289 -20.66 0.36 -11.27
C LEU A 289 -21.74 0.01 -12.31
N LYS A 290 -23.00 0.10 -11.94
CA LYS A 290 -24.12 -0.14 -12.85
C LYS A 290 -24.06 0.79 -14.05
N TRP A 291 -23.86 2.10 -13.81
CA TRP A 291 -23.75 3.07 -14.90
C TRP A 291 -22.59 2.73 -15.84
N MET A 292 -21.42 2.34 -15.34
CA MET A 292 -20.26 1.95 -16.14
C MET A 292 -20.57 0.73 -17.01
N LEU A 293 -21.20 -0.30 -16.45
CA LEU A 293 -21.59 -1.50 -17.19
C LEU A 293 -22.57 -1.17 -18.32
N GLU A 294 -23.59 -0.37 -18.06
CA GLU A 294 -24.64 0.01 -19.03
C GLU A 294 -24.13 0.99 -20.10
N ASN A 295 -23.05 1.75 -19.85
CA ASN A 295 -22.54 2.79 -20.75
C ASN A 295 -21.23 2.41 -21.45
N ASN A 296 -20.95 1.14 -21.64
CA ASN A 296 -19.75 0.61 -22.29
C ASN A 296 -18.43 1.12 -21.67
N VAL A 297 -18.37 1.21 -20.33
CA VAL A 297 -17.14 1.47 -19.59
C VAL A 297 -16.68 0.17 -18.94
N SER A 298 -15.41 -0.19 -19.10
CA SER A 298 -14.78 -1.34 -18.43
C SER A 298 -14.34 -0.94 -17.02
N PRO A 299 -14.96 -1.49 -15.94
CA PRO A 299 -14.57 -1.16 -14.57
C PRO A 299 -13.36 -1.98 -14.09
N ASN A 300 -12.53 -1.38 -13.23
CA ASN A 300 -11.52 -2.06 -12.43
C ASN A 300 -11.73 -1.72 -10.96
N LEU A 301 -12.27 -2.63 -10.16
CA LEU A 301 -12.53 -2.37 -8.74
C LEU A 301 -11.21 -2.27 -7.97
N PHE A 302 -10.92 -1.13 -7.42
CA PHE A 302 -9.78 -0.88 -6.56
C PHE A 302 -10.27 -0.67 -5.11
N MET A 303 -10.06 -1.61 -4.21
CA MET A 303 -9.57 -2.97 -4.37
C MET A 303 -10.73 -3.96 -4.47
N VAL A 304 -10.60 -5.03 -5.24
CA VAL A 304 -11.50 -6.17 -5.10
C VAL A 304 -11.12 -7.00 -3.87
N HIS A 305 -9.82 -7.07 -3.58
CA HIS A 305 -9.23 -7.68 -2.39
C HIS A 305 -7.94 -6.93 -2.02
N GLY A 306 -7.96 -6.24 -0.89
CA GLY A 306 -6.85 -5.38 -0.49
C GLY A 306 -5.68 -6.14 0.14
N GLY A 307 -5.95 -7.01 1.11
CA GLY A 307 -4.93 -7.80 1.82
C GLY A 307 -4.18 -7.01 2.89
N THR A 308 -2.91 -7.36 3.13
CA THR A 308 -2.09 -6.89 4.26
C THR A 308 -0.74 -6.35 3.78
N SER A 309 -0.35 -5.17 4.22
CA SER A 309 1.00 -4.63 4.01
C SER A 309 1.97 -5.22 5.04
N PHE A 310 2.28 -6.51 4.90
CA PHE A 310 3.15 -7.24 5.83
C PHE A 310 4.51 -6.56 6.05
N GLY A 311 5.07 -6.78 7.22
CA GLY A 311 6.37 -6.23 7.57
C GLY A 311 6.35 -4.72 7.79
N PHE A 312 7.18 -4.01 7.05
CA PHE A 312 7.30 -2.55 7.08
C PHE A 312 6.74 -1.90 5.81
N MET A 313 5.84 -2.58 5.08
CA MET A 313 5.43 -2.16 3.75
C MET A 313 4.23 -1.20 3.72
N ASN A 314 3.63 -0.85 4.87
CA ASN A 314 2.68 0.25 4.89
C ASN A 314 3.37 1.57 4.52
N GLY A 315 2.73 2.38 3.70
CA GLY A 315 3.16 3.73 3.36
C GLY A 315 2.69 4.78 4.34
N ALA A 316 2.62 6.00 3.86
CA ALA A 316 2.05 7.14 4.55
C ALA A 316 1.51 8.15 3.53
N ASN A 317 0.62 9.05 3.99
CA ASN A 317 0.10 10.14 3.18
C ASN A 317 0.43 11.51 3.78
N TRP A 318 0.19 12.56 3.02
CA TRP A 318 0.31 13.94 3.44
C TRP A 318 -1.02 14.67 3.26
N GLU A 319 -1.73 14.86 4.36
CA GLU A 319 -3.00 15.58 4.42
C GLU A 319 -2.87 16.88 5.23
N GLY A 320 -1.89 17.71 4.88
CA GLY A 320 -1.49 18.88 5.67
C GLY A 320 -0.58 18.56 6.85
N ALA A 321 -0.51 17.27 7.21
CA ALA A 321 0.44 16.66 8.15
C ALA A 321 0.78 15.25 7.66
N TYR A 322 1.85 14.66 8.19
CA TYR A 322 2.23 13.28 7.94
C TYR A 322 1.23 12.33 8.61
N THR A 323 0.71 11.37 7.86
CA THR A 323 -0.27 10.37 8.31
C THR A 323 0.16 8.98 7.88
N PRO A 324 0.75 8.17 8.79
CA PRO A 324 1.16 6.81 8.46
C PRO A 324 -0.03 5.87 8.35
N ASP A 325 0.00 5.00 7.33
CA ASP A 325 -1.03 4.01 7.07
C ASP A 325 -0.93 2.85 8.06
N VAL A 326 -2.06 2.20 8.34
CA VAL A 326 -2.08 0.97 9.15
C VAL A 326 -1.48 -0.21 8.37
N THR A 327 -1.21 -1.33 9.05
CA THR A 327 -0.69 -2.54 8.40
C THR A 327 -1.71 -3.21 7.48
N ASN A 328 -2.98 -3.17 7.87
CA ASN A 328 -4.08 -3.70 7.10
C ASN A 328 -4.33 -2.84 5.84
N TYR A 329 -4.60 -3.48 4.71
CA TYR A 329 -5.05 -2.81 3.48
C TYR A 329 -6.42 -3.35 3.03
N ASP A 330 -7.28 -3.69 3.99
CA ASP A 330 -8.64 -4.21 3.72
C ASP A 330 -9.44 -3.30 2.77
N TYR A 331 -9.25 -1.99 2.86
CA TYR A 331 -9.79 -0.98 1.96
C TYR A 331 -11.32 -0.89 1.95
N GLY A 332 -11.99 -1.70 2.78
CA GLY A 332 -13.43 -1.95 2.67
C GLY A 332 -13.81 -2.71 1.39
N ALA A 333 -12.90 -3.54 0.90
CA ALA A 333 -13.03 -4.28 -0.35
C ALA A 333 -14.20 -5.29 -0.31
N PRO A 334 -14.73 -5.71 -1.47
CA PRO A 334 -15.70 -6.79 -1.57
C PRO A 334 -15.23 -8.09 -0.94
N ILE A 335 -13.97 -8.45 -1.11
CA ILE A 335 -13.33 -9.59 -0.44
C ILE A 335 -12.42 -9.02 0.65
N SER A 336 -12.73 -9.30 1.92
CA SER A 336 -11.98 -8.78 3.07
C SER A 336 -10.58 -9.38 3.17
N GLU A 337 -9.75 -8.84 4.08
CA GLU A 337 -8.35 -9.21 4.28
C GLU A 337 -8.13 -10.74 4.39
N ASN A 338 -8.98 -11.45 5.14
CA ASN A 338 -8.91 -12.91 5.28
C ASN A 338 -9.62 -13.70 4.17
N GLY A 339 -10.27 -13.02 3.21
CA GLY A 339 -11.02 -13.64 2.12
C GLY A 339 -12.51 -13.78 2.36
N THR A 340 -13.05 -13.32 3.48
CA THR A 340 -14.50 -13.33 3.73
C THR A 340 -15.23 -12.44 2.72
N LEU A 341 -16.36 -12.94 2.20
CA LEU A 341 -17.21 -12.20 1.26
C LEU A 341 -18.12 -11.25 2.01
N THR A 342 -17.99 -9.95 1.74
CA THR A 342 -18.74 -8.87 2.40
C THR A 342 -20.13 -8.66 1.77
N ASP A 343 -20.95 -7.80 2.35
CA ASP A 343 -22.22 -7.39 1.73
C ASP A 343 -21.97 -6.61 0.43
N ARG A 344 -20.87 -5.87 0.35
CA ARG A 344 -20.44 -5.20 -0.89
C ARG A 344 -20.18 -6.20 -2.02
N TYR A 345 -19.56 -7.34 -1.70
CA TYR A 345 -19.37 -8.43 -2.66
C TYR A 345 -20.71 -8.92 -3.21
N ARG A 346 -21.69 -9.18 -2.33
CA ARG A 346 -23.02 -9.68 -2.73
C ARG A 346 -23.76 -8.68 -3.63
N THR A 347 -23.70 -7.40 -3.26
CA THR A 347 -24.34 -6.30 -4.01
C THR A 347 -23.72 -6.16 -5.41
N PHE A 348 -22.38 -6.12 -5.51
CA PHE A 348 -21.70 -5.96 -6.81
C PHE A 348 -21.85 -7.22 -7.67
N ARG A 349 -21.78 -8.42 -7.08
CA ARG A 349 -22.03 -9.68 -7.79
C ARG A 349 -23.42 -9.69 -8.41
N GLN A 350 -24.45 -9.24 -7.68
CA GLN A 350 -25.82 -9.16 -8.20
C GLN A 350 -25.90 -8.18 -9.37
N THR A 351 -25.31 -7.00 -9.26
CA THR A 351 -25.27 -5.99 -10.35
C THR A 351 -24.57 -6.51 -11.61
N ILE A 352 -23.48 -7.28 -11.44
CA ILE A 352 -22.78 -7.89 -12.58
C ILE A 352 -23.61 -9.05 -13.17
N GLN A 353 -24.30 -9.86 -12.34
CA GLN A 353 -25.22 -10.89 -12.79
C GLN A 353 -26.37 -10.29 -13.61
N ASP A 354 -26.97 -9.19 -13.13
CA ASP A 354 -28.04 -8.48 -13.82
C ASP A 354 -27.57 -7.93 -15.19
N TYR A 355 -26.33 -7.46 -15.27
CA TYR A 355 -25.71 -7.02 -16.53
C TYR A 355 -25.55 -8.17 -17.54
N TYR A 356 -25.14 -9.36 -17.10
CA TYR A 356 -25.06 -10.54 -17.97
C TYR A 356 -26.43 -11.15 -18.30
N GLY A 357 -27.45 -10.89 -17.46
CA GLY A 357 -28.79 -11.46 -17.61
C GLY A 357 -28.76 -13.00 -17.57
N ASP A 358 -29.66 -13.62 -18.35
CA ASP A 358 -29.75 -15.08 -18.45
C ASP A 358 -28.70 -15.70 -19.39
N THR A 359 -27.90 -14.88 -20.08
CA THR A 359 -26.93 -15.35 -21.06
C THR A 359 -25.71 -15.99 -20.42
N TYR A 360 -25.38 -15.60 -19.20
CA TYR A 360 -24.25 -16.14 -18.46
C TYR A 360 -24.56 -16.16 -16.95
N LYS A 361 -24.60 -17.36 -16.38
CA LYS A 361 -24.78 -17.54 -14.93
C LYS A 361 -23.42 -17.55 -14.24
N LEU A 362 -23.24 -16.66 -13.26
CA LEU A 362 -22.02 -16.58 -12.49
C LEU A 362 -21.79 -17.85 -11.68
N PRO A 363 -20.55 -18.37 -11.61
CA PRO A 363 -20.22 -19.52 -10.76
C PRO A 363 -20.44 -19.20 -9.29
N GLU A 364 -20.69 -20.25 -8.49
CA GLU A 364 -20.81 -20.06 -7.04
C GLU A 364 -19.43 -19.78 -6.41
N PRO A 365 -19.35 -18.86 -5.46
CA PRO A 365 -18.12 -18.57 -4.78
C PRO A 365 -17.69 -19.72 -3.85
N PRO A 366 -16.39 -19.87 -3.57
CA PRO A 366 -15.90 -20.79 -2.56
C PRO A 366 -16.53 -20.53 -1.18
N ALA A 367 -16.56 -21.55 -0.32
CA ALA A 367 -16.99 -21.41 1.07
C ALA A 367 -16.19 -20.30 1.81
N GLN A 368 -16.79 -19.74 2.85
CA GLN A 368 -16.11 -18.76 3.70
C GLN A 368 -14.84 -19.39 4.32
N PRO A 369 -13.75 -18.62 4.49
CA PRO A 369 -12.53 -19.14 5.10
C PRO A 369 -12.77 -19.55 6.54
N GLU A 370 -12.12 -20.63 6.95
CA GLU A 370 -12.16 -21.08 8.33
C GLU A 370 -11.14 -20.31 9.17
N MET A 371 -11.63 -19.68 10.24
CA MET A 371 -10.80 -18.93 11.19
C MET A 371 -10.67 -19.70 12.51
N MET A 372 -9.51 -19.56 13.19
CA MET A 372 -9.32 -20.15 14.51
C MET A 372 -9.14 -19.11 15.60
N GLU A 373 -9.41 -19.52 16.84
CA GLU A 373 -9.07 -18.80 18.06
C GLU A 373 -7.81 -19.39 18.70
N LEU A 374 -7.03 -18.54 19.37
CA LEU A 374 -5.91 -18.94 20.21
C LEU A 374 -6.16 -18.43 21.63
N PRO A 375 -5.88 -19.26 22.66
CA PRO A 375 -5.90 -18.80 24.03
C PRO A 375 -4.86 -17.68 24.24
N PRO A 376 -4.95 -16.92 25.34
CA PRO A 376 -3.95 -15.90 25.66
C PRO A 376 -2.53 -16.50 25.68
N ILE A 377 -1.65 -15.91 24.88
CA ILE A 377 -0.24 -16.29 24.75
C ILE A 377 0.54 -15.40 25.72
N THR A 378 1.32 -16.03 26.59
CA THR A 378 2.19 -15.33 27.56
C THR A 378 3.63 -15.27 27.03
N PHE A 379 4.34 -14.22 27.45
CA PHE A 379 5.71 -13.94 27.07
C PHE A 379 6.63 -14.14 28.26
N THR A 380 7.56 -15.07 28.18
CA THR A 380 8.44 -15.48 29.28
C THR A 380 9.89 -15.08 29.08
N GLU A 381 10.25 -14.66 27.89
CA GLU A 381 11.62 -14.30 27.53
C GLU A 381 11.67 -12.90 26.90
N THR A 382 12.73 -12.17 27.19
CA THR A 382 12.94 -10.81 26.68
C THR A 382 14.35 -10.60 26.14
N ALA A 383 14.49 -9.66 25.19
CA ALA A 383 15.77 -9.15 24.73
C ALA A 383 15.67 -7.63 24.57
N GLY A 384 16.56 -6.87 25.21
CA GLY A 384 16.60 -5.42 25.05
C GLY A 384 17.23 -5.04 23.71
N MET A 385 16.64 -4.10 23.01
CA MET A 385 17.12 -3.65 21.71
C MET A 385 18.53 -3.05 21.77
N PHE A 386 18.86 -2.37 22.87
CA PHE A 386 20.18 -1.78 23.08
C PHE A 386 21.14 -2.69 23.85
N SER A 387 20.71 -3.89 24.25
CA SER A 387 21.55 -4.84 25.00
C SER A 387 22.67 -5.43 24.14
N ARG A 388 22.50 -5.47 22.83
CA ARG A 388 23.52 -5.90 21.86
C ARG A 388 23.46 -5.00 20.63
N LEU A 389 24.20 -3.89 20.69
CA LEU A 389 24.29 -2.96 19.57
C LEU A 389 25.10 -3.57 18.41
N PRO A 390 24.67 -3.36 17.16
CA PRO A 390 25.47 -3.72 15.99
C PRO A 390 26.73 -2.82 15.89
N GLN A 391 27.57 -3.06 14.89
CA GLN A 391 28.72 -2.18 14.63
C GLN A 391 28.21 -0.78 14.25
N PRO A 392 28.66 0.30 14.95
CA PRO A 392 28.21 1.65 14.64
C PRO A 392 28.90 2.24 13.41
N SER A 393 28.20 3.13 12.73
CA SER A 393 28.80 4.14 11.87
C SER A 393 29.20 5.34 12.70
N ILE A 394 30.47 5.74 12.66
CA ILE A 394 30.97 6.92 13.37
C ILE A 394 30.84 8.13 12.46
N ARG A 395 30.13 9.16 12.92
CA ARG A 395 29.89 10.40 12.17
C ARG A 395 30.04 11.62 13.08
N LYS A 396 30.56 12.72 12.54
CA LYS A 396 30.58 14.00 13.27
C LYS A 396 29.15 14.52 13.47
N GLU A 397 28.31 14.39 12.45
CA GLU A 397 26.92 14.85 12.41
C GLU A 397 25.97 13.67 12.15
N PRO A 398 24.68 13.80 12.52
CA PRO A 398 23.70 12.77 12.18
C PRO A 398 23.51 12.68 10.68
N VAL A 399 23.24 11.48 10.18
CA VAL A 399 22.90 11.19 8.79
C VAL A 399 21.67 10.28 8.74
N HIS A 400 20.91 10.35 7.67
CA HIS A 400 19.68 9.57 7.48
C HIS A 400 19.96 8.08 7.21
N MET A 401 18.95 7.23 7.36
CA MET A 401 19.05 5.77 7.22
C MET A 401 19.64 5.36 5.86
N GLU A 402 19.16 5.97 4.77
CA GLU A 402 19.51 5.60 3.40
C GLU A 402 20.98 5.88 3.07
N ALA A 403 21.54 6.93 3.66
CA ALA A 403 22.99 7.21 3.54
C ALA A 403 23.86 6.11 4.21
N LEU A 404 23.27 5.33 5.11
CA LEU A 404 23.90 4.18 5.78
C LEU A 404 23.47 2.83 5.20
N GLY A 405 22.76 2.83 4.05
CA GLY A 405 22.31 1.62 3.38
C GLY A 405 21.13 0.92 4.05
N GLN A 406 20.39 1.60 4.92
CA GLN A 406 19.19 1.08 5.54
C GLN A 406 17.93 1.78 4.98
N SER A 407 16.91 1.00 4.62
CA SER A 407 15.65 1.53 4.12
C SER A 407 14.50 1.46 5.14
N LEU A 408 14.47 0.46 6.00
CA LEU A 408 13.33 0.11 6.85
C LEU A 408 13.76 -0.08 8.31
N GLY A 409 12.80 -0.02 9.25
CA GLY A 409 13.02 -0.30 10.67
C GLY A 409 13.37 0.95 11.49
N PHE A 410 14.43 0.86 12.27
CA PHE A 410 14.78 1.88 13.27
C PHE A 410 16.25 2.27 13.16
N ILE A 411 16.60 3.45 13.71
CA ILE A 411 17.98 3.94 13.78
C ILE A 411 18.22 4.61 15.13
N LEU A 412 19.40 4.41 15.71
CA LEU A 412 19.80 4.99 16.98
C LEU A 412 21.00 5.91 16.79
N TYR A 413 20.88 7.15 17.24
CA TYR A 413 21.96 8.13 17.32
C TYR A 413 22.41 8.26 18.76
N ARG A 414 23.63 7.88 19.06
CA ARG A 414 24.24 7.95 20.40
C ARG A 414 25.37 8.97 20.44
N THR A 415 25.33 9.87 21.40
CA THR A 415 26.45 10.80 21.69
C THR A 415 26.66 10.95 23.18
N LYS A 416 27.78 11.60 23.57
CA LYS A 416 28.10 11.96 24.95
C LYS A 416 27.90 13.44 25.19
N VAL A 417 27.25 13.81 26.29
CA VAL A 417 26.99 15.19 26.65
C VAL A 417 27.45 15.46 28.09
N GLN A 418 28.19 16.56 28.24
CA GLN A 418 28.62 17.04 29.54
C GLN A 418 27.50 17.87 30.21
N GLY A 419 26.98 17.41 31.33
CA GLY A 419 26.02 18.13 32.17
C GLY A 419 26.70 18.94 33.29
N PRO A 420 25.90 19.69 34.10
CA PRO A 420 24.43 19.67 34.10
C PRO A 420 23.82 20.53 32.97
N VAL A 421 22.77 20.02 32.33
CA VAL A 421 21.98 20.75 31.33
C VAL A 421 20.50 20.40 31.49
N LYS A 422 19.65 21.42 31.48
CA LYS A 422 18.20 21.28 31.37
C LYS A 422 17.74 22.18 30.24
N GLY A 423 17.23 21.61 29.15
CA GLY A 423 16.86 22.39 27.99
C GLY A 423 16.20 21.56 26.87
N GLU A 424 15.87 22.24 25.78
CA GLU A 424 15.28 21.63 24.62
C GLU A 424 16.33 20.88 23.79
N LEU A 425 16.10 19.59 23.55
CA LEU A 425 16.82 18.82 22.54
C LEU A 425 16.02 18.83 21.25
N LYS A 426 16.56 19.52 20.22
CA LYS A 426 15.93 19.68 18.94
C LYS A 426 16.64 18.85 17.87
N MET A 427 15.85 18.14 17.05
CA MET A 427 16.27 17.18 16.03
C MET A 427 15.79 17.68 14.66
N ASN A 428 16.58 18.53 14.01
CA ASN A 428 16.15 19.14 12.76
C ASN A 428 15.94 18.11 11.64
N ASN A 429 14.82 18.23 10.93
CA ASN A 429 14.39 17.30 9.86
C ASN A 429 14.32 15.84 10.33
N MET A 430 13.80 15.58 11.51
CA MET A 430 13.54 14.26 12.05
C MET A 430 12.33 13.62 11.34
N GLN A 431 12.48 12.36 10.90
CA GLN A 431 11.46 11.53 10.23
C GLN A 431 11.57 10.09 10.71
N ASP A 432 10.56 9.53 11.44
CA ASP A 432 9.22 10.09 11.65
C ASP A 432 8.93 10.29 13.15
N ARG A 433 9.37 9.36 14.04
CA ARG A 433 9.13 9.44 15.50
C ARG A 433 10.41 9.13 16.28
N ALA A 434 10.81 10.04 17.13
CA ALA A 434 11.99 9.90 17.97
C ALA A 434 11.60 9.67 19.43
N ILE A 435 12.38 8.83 20.14
CA ILE A 435 12.35 8.68 21.59
C ILE A 435 13.75 9.00 22.10
N VAL A 436 13.84 9.86 23.11
CA VAL A 436 15.10 10.32 23.70
C VAL A 436 15.34 9.67 25.06
N TYR A 437 16.55 9.19 25.25
CA TYR A 437 17.01 8.60 26.52
C TYR A 437 18.28 9.28 26.99
N VAL A 438 18.42 9.41 28.33
CA VAL A 438 19.67 9.79 29.02
C VAL A 438 20.05 8.64 29.91
N ASP A 439 21.23 8.05 29.69
CA ASP A 439 21.71 6.84 30.38
C ASP A 439 20.66 5.71 30.44
N GLY A 440 19.96 5.50 29.35
CA GLY A 440 18.91 4.49 29.19
C GLY A 440 17.57 4.82 29.86
N LYS A 441 17.41 6.01 30.46
CA LYS A 441 16.14 6.49 31.01
C LYS A 441 15.44 7.40 29.99
N ARG A 442 14.20 7.08 29.65
CA ARG A 442 13.38 7.87 28.73
C ARG A 442 13.12 9.27 29.28
N GLN A 443 13.39 10.28 28.44
CA GLN A 443 13.15 11.70 28.76
C GLN A 443 11.90 12.22 28.04
N GLY A 444 11.73 11.91 26.76
CA GLY A 444 10.63 12.40 25.96
C GLY A 444 10.54 11.72 24.59
N ALA A 445 9.61 12.20 23.78
CA ALA A 445 9.46 11.79 22.40
C ALA A 445 9.06 12.99 21.52
N ALA A 446 9.36 12.91 20.23
CA ALA A 446 8.91 13.84 19.21
C ALA A 446 8.23 13.06 18.07
N ASP A 447 7.14 13.57 17.52
CA ASP A 447 6.31 12.87 16.53
C ASP A 447 5.97 13.80 15.35
N ARG A 448 6.40 13.40 14.16
CA ARG A 448 6.17 14.13 12.90
C ARG A 448 4.69 14.37 12.60
N ARG A 449 3.79 13.49 13.03
CA ARG A 449 2.33 13.65 12.86
C ARG A 449 1.83 14.97 13.46
N TYR A 450 2.48 15.42 14.53
CA TYR A 450 2.16 16.67 15.24
C TYR A 450 3.16 17.79 14.96
N LYS A 451 4.02 17.63 13.92
CA LYS A 451 5.07 18.60 13.58
C LYS A 451 6.06 18.86 14.73
N GLN A 452 6.25 17.86 15.59
CA GLN A 452 7.23 17.92 16.68
C GLN A 452 8.59 17.45 16.17
N ASP A 453 9.63 18.19 16.49
CA ASP A 453 11.03 17.87 16.21
C ASP A 453 11.93 18.06 17.44
N SER A 454 11.34 18.24 18.63
CA SER A 454 12.07 18.47 19.87
C SER A 454 11.36 17.90 21.09
N CYS A 455 12.10 17.71 22.16
CA CYS A 455 11.58 17.45 23.51
C CYS A 455 12.54 18.00 24.57
N ASP A 456 12.00 18.24 25.78
CA ASP A 456 12.81 18.66 26.93
C ASP A 456 13.61 17.48 27.49
N VAL A 457 14.86 17.74 27.85
CA VAL A 457 15.75 16.76 28.48
C VAL A 457 16.43 17.34 29.70
N VAL A 458 16.75 16.46 30.67
CA VAL A 458 17.53 16.78 31.85
C VAL A 458 18.75 15.88 31.89
N ILE A 459 19.93 16.49 31.80
CA ILE A 459 21.23 15.81 31.89
C ILE A 459 21.85 16.21 33.22
N PRO A 460 22.11 15.27 34.17
CA PRO A 460 22.74 15.57 35.45
C PRO A 460 24.19 16.07 35.30
N SER A 461 24.83 16.42 36.43
CA SER A 461 26.27 16.77 36.40
C SER A 461 27.13 15.57 36.02
N GLY A 462 28.09 15.76 35.15
CA GLY A 462 28.99 14.70 34.64
C GLY A 462 28.81 14.42 33.17
N LEU A 463 29.47 13.38 32.67
CA LEU A 463 29.42 12.95 31.27
C LEU A 463 28.38 11.84 31.09
N HIS A 464 27.33 12.11 30.34
CA HIS A 464 26.18 11.23 30.15
C HIS A 464 26.02 10.77 28.71
N THR A 465 25.38 9.61 28.52
CA THR A 465 25.00 9.10 27.20
C THR A 465 23.63 9.63 26.83
N VAL A 466 23.52 10.27 25.67
CA VAL A 466 22.24 10.66 25.07
C VAL A 466 21.99 9.76 23.87
N ASP A 467 20.88 9.05 23.91
CA ASP A 467 20.39 8.15 22.88
C ASP A 467 19.12 8.72 22.23
N ILE A 468 19.11 8.84 20.92
CA ILE A 468 17.94 9.26 20.15
C ILE A 468 17.57 8.12 19.22
N PHE A 469 16.47 7.44 19.53
CA PHE A 469 15.98 6.28 18.80
C PHE A 469 14.84 6.71 17.86
N VAL A 470 15.02 6.55 16.56
CA VAL A 470 14.08 7.02 15.54
C VAL A 470 13.47 5.87 14.75
N GLU A 471 12.16 5.90 14.63
CA GLU A 471 11.36 4.94 13.86
C GLU A 471 11.03 5.52 12.48
N ASN A 472 11.21 4.70 11.43
CA ASN A 472 10.57 4.88 10.13
C ASN A 472 9.14 4.29 10.21
N MET A 473 8.11 5.13 10.19
CA MET A 473 6.70 4.70 10.26
C MET A 473 6.06 4.44 8.88
N GLY A 474 6.81 4.54 7.81
CA GLY A 474 6.40 4.44 6.40
C GLY A 474 6.70 5.73 5.64
N ARG A 475 7.15 5.61 4.38
CA ARG A 475 7.37 6.78 3.51
C ARG A 475 6.09 7.17 2.83
N ILE A 476 5.93 8.48 2.62
CA ILE A 476 4.83 9.02 1.83
C ILE A 476 4.84 8.36 0.45
N ASN A 477 3.67 7.91 0.02
CA ASN A 477 3.48 7.16 -1.21
C ASN A 477 2.89 8.00 -2.36
N PHE A 478 2.33 9.19 -2.08
CA PHE A 478 1.63 10.02 -3.07
C PHE A 478 1.95 11.51 -2.92
N GLY A 479 1.93 12.22 -4.05
CA GLY A 479 2.08 13.67 -4.12
C GLY A 479 3.52 14.17 -4.04
N GLY A 480 3.69 15.49 -4.02
CA GLY A 480 5.02 16.14 -4.10
C GLY A 480 5.91 15.90 -2.88
N GLN A 481 5.33 15.58 -1.73
CA GLN A 481 6.07 15.31 -0.49
C GLN A 481 6.93 14.02 -0.55
N ILE A 482 6.67 13.14 -1.51
CA ILE A 482 7.48 11.93 -1.76
C ILE A 482 8.98 12.26 -1.96
N GLN A 483 9.30 13.46 -2.44
CA GLN A 483 10.68 13.89 -2.68
C GLN A 483 11.54 14.01 -1.40
N GLY A 484 10.91 14.21 -0.25
CA GLY A 484 11.60 14.49 1.01
C GLY A 484 11.72 13.32 1.98
N GLU A 485 11.36 12.11 1.59
CA GLU A 485 11.11 10.97 2.49
C GLU A 485 12.36 10.19 2.93
N ARG A 486 13.40 10.89 3.37
CA ARG A 486 14.61 10.27 3.97
C ARG A 486 14.41 10.11 5.48
N LYS A 487 14.63 8.89 6.00
CA LYS A 487 14.29 8.51 7.37
C LYS A 487 15.45 8.66 8.35
N GLY A 488 15.12 8.97 9.60
CA GLY A 488 16.09 9.34 10.63
C GLY A 488 16.20 10.85 10.80
N ILE A 489 17.42 11.37 10.99
CA ILE A 489 17.67 12.79 11.23
C ILE A 489 18.63 13.32 10.16
N ARG A 490 18.25 14.43 9.50
CA ARG A 490 19.03 15.03 8.39
C ARG A 490 19.59 16.40 8.69
N GLY A 491 19.51 16.85 9.89
CA GLY A 491 20.00 18.18 10.25
C GLY A 491 20.74 18.14 11.58
N PRO A 492 21.27 19.28 12.02
CA PRO A 492 21.94 19.33 13.28
C PRO A 492 20.98 18.97 14.43
N ILE A 493 21.47 18.19 15.39
CA ILE A 493 20.84 18.01 16.67
C ILE A 493 21.43 19.07 17.60
N THR A 494 20.55 19.81 18.28
CA THR A 494 20.98 20.85 19.22
C THR A 494 20.38 20.60 20.59
N LEU A 495 21.14 20.91 21.64
CA LEU A 495 20.68 20.93 23.02
C LEU A 495 20.83 22.36 23.55
N ASP A 496 19.70 22.98 23.93
CA ASP A 496 19.66 24.38 24.36
C ASP A 496 20.41 25.32 23.37
N GLY A 497 20.15 25.12 22.06
CA GLY A 497 20.76 25.85 20.97
C GLY A 497 22.21 25.45 20.63
N LYS A 498 22.87 24.63 21.42
CA LYS A 498 24.23 24.16 21.16
C LYS A 498 24.22 22.87 20.32
N LYS A 499 24.99 22.87 19.22
CA LYS A 499 25.09 21.71 18.34
C LYS A 499 25.78 20.53 19.06
N LEU A 500 25.16 19.36 18.97
CA LEU A 500 25.77 18.09 19.38
C LEU A 500 26.53 17.49 18.21
N GLU A 501 27.66 16.86 18.52
CA GLU A 501 28.56 16.25 17.54
C GLU A 501 29.05 14.87 18.02
N ASN A 502 29.77 14.14 17.15
CA ASN A 502 30.41 12.85 17.43
C ASN A 502 29.44 11.74 17.78
N PHE A 503 28.63 11.34 16.80
CA PHE A 503 27.63 10.31 16.92
C PHE A 503 28.17 8.91 16.59
N LEU A 504 27.78 7.94 17.41
CA LEU A 504 27.75 6.52 17.07
C LEU A 504 26.35 6.21 16.59
N ILE A 505 26.22 5.81 15.31
CA ILE A 505 24.92 5.59 14.69
C ILE A 505 24.74 4.10 14.42
N TYR A 506 23.63 3.52 14.88
CA TYR A 506 23.34 2.09 14.82
C TYR A 506 22.08 1.82 14.00
N ASN A 507 22.18 0.92 13.04
CA ASN A 507 21.12 0.50 12.17
C ASN A 507 20.38 -0.71 12.75
N PHE A 508 19.01 -0.67 12.77
CA PHE A 508 18.15 -1.74 13.24
C PHE A 508 17.10 -2.10 12.17
N PRO A 509 17.47 -2.87 11.13
CA PRO A 509 16.52 -3.32 10.10
C PRO A 509 15.56 -4.41 10.60
N CYS A 510 15.73 -4.90 11.83
CA CYS A 510 14.91 -5.94 12.48
C CYS A 510 14.78 -7.23 11.64
N LYS A 511 15.88 -7.65 11.01
CA LYS A 511 16.03 -8.96 10.37
C LYS A 511 16.59 -9.96 11.36
N GLY A 512 16.14 -11.24 11.33
CA GLY A 512 16.68 -12.30 12.19
C GLY A 512 16.35 -12.10 13.67
N VAL A 513 15.17 -11.59 13.99
CA VAL A 513 14.74 -11.33 15.38
C VAL A 513 14.71 -12.59 16.24
N GLU A 514 14.51 -13.75 15.64
CA GLU A 514 14.52 -15.06 16.29
C GLU A 514 15.92 -15.44 16.83
N LEU A 515 16.97 -14.80 16.34
CA LEU A 515 18.36 -15.03 16.74
C LEU A 515 18.82 -14.10 17.89
N LEU A 516 17.96 -13.23 18.39
CA LEU A 516 18.28 -12.33 19.50
C LEU A 516 18.58 -13.13 20.78
N PRO A 517 19.43 -12.60 21.70
CA PRO A 517 19.81 -13.30 22.92
C PRO A 517 18.70 -13.18 23.98
N PHE A 518 17.58 -13.85 23.75
CA PHE A 518 16.46 -13.87 24.67
C PHE A 518 16.82 -14.53 26.00
N SER A 519 16.27 -13.98 27.08
CA SER A 519 16.40 -14.54 28.43
C SER A 519 15.17 -14.24 29.28
N GLY A 520 14.98 -14.94 30.39
CA GLY A 520 13.92 -14.65 31.37
C GLY A 520 14.15 -13.38 32.20
N LYS A 521 15.22 -12.60 31.94
CA LYS A 521 15.55 -11.38 32.70
C LYS A 521 15.05 -10.15 31.94
N LYS A 522 14.36 -9.26 32.67
CA LYS A 522 13.96 -7.95 32.13
C LYS A 522 15.21 -7.13 31.77
N PRO A 523 15.29 -6.56 30.55
CA PRO A 523 16.36 -5.64 30.18
C PRO A 523 16.41 -4.39 31.08
N ALA A 524 17.59 -3.85 31.26
CA ALA A 524 17.79 -2.63 32.09
C ALA A 524 17.29 -1.38 31.32
N GLY A 525 16.82 -0.38 32.07
CA GLY A 525 16.36 0.91 31.59
C GLY A 525 15.00 0.83 30.87
N ASP A 526 14.69 1.90 30.14
CA ASP A 526 13.41 2.09 29.42
C ASP A 526 13.54 1.83 27.92
N GLN A 527 14.58 1.08 27.50
CA GLN A 527 14.83 0.77 26.09
C GLN A 527 13.69 -0.03 25.46
N PRO A 528 13.54 -0.03 24.12
CA PRO A 528 12.64 -0.93 23.42
C PRO A 528 12.97 -2.39 23.71
N VAL A 529 11.93 -3.22 23.89
CA VAL A 529 12.08 -4.62 24.31
C VAL A 529 11.39 -5.56 23.34
N PHE A 530 12.11 -6.59 22.92
CA PHE A 530 11.56 -7.75 22.28
C PHE A 530 11.07 -8.72 23.35
N HIS A 531 9.83 -9.17 23.22
CA HIS A 531 9.20 -10.18 24.07
C HIS A 531 8.95 -11.43 23.25
N ARG A 532 9.34 -12.61 23.77
CA ARG A 532 9.16 -13.89 23.09
C ARG A 532 8.25 -14.82 23.89
N GLY A 533 7.26 -15.37 23.19
CA GLY A 533 6.32 -16.35 23.69
C GLY A 533 6.18 -17.53 22.75
N TYR A 534 5.53 -18.58 23.26
CA TYR A 534 5.27 -19.80 22.49
C TYR A 534 3.82 -20.24 22.68
N PHE A 535 3.26 -20.82 21.63
CA PHE A 535 1.92 -21.41 21.65
C PHE A 535 1.85 -22.64 20.74
N ASN A 536 0.87 -23.50 20.99
CA ASN A 536 0.69 -24.72 20.23
C ASN A 536 -0.58 -24.65 19.36
N VAL A 537 -0.47 -25.14 18.13
CA VAL A 537 -1.57 -25.25 17.18
C VAL A 537 -1.64 -26.69 16.68
N SER A 538 -2.80 -27.33 16.75
CA SER A 538 -2.98 -28.68 16.20
C SER A 538 -3.29 -28.67 14.70
N ASN A 539 -4.14 -27.75 14.27
CA ASN A 539 -4.57 -27.57 12.88
C ASN A 539 -4.49 -26.08 12.51
N PRO A 540 -3.40 -25.64 11.85
CA PRO A 540 -3.22 -24.26 11.48
C PRO A 540 -4.33 -23.74 10.57
N LYS A 541 -4.94 -22.61 10.95
CA LYS A 541 -5.91 -21.81 10.19
C LYS A 541 -5.59 -20.35 10.38
N ASP A 542 -6.19 -19.50 9.58
CA ASP A 542 -6.07 -18.05 9.72
C ASP A 542 -6.61 -17.59 11.09
N THR A 543 -6.00 -16.55 11.63
CA THR A 543 -6.44 -15.89 12.87
C THR A 543 -6.06 -14.41 12.84
N TYR A 544 -6.65 -13.62 13.70
CA TYR A 544 -6.18 -12.26 13.99
C TYR A 544 -5.56 -12.23 15.39
N LEU A 545 -4.39 -11.63 15.53
CA LEU A 545 -3.70 -11.46 16.81
C LEU A 545 -4.14 -10.17 17.46
N ASP A 546 -4.97 -10.25 18.50
CA ASP A 546 -5.48 -9.11 19.28
C ASP A 546 -4.35 -8.53 20.14
N MET A 547 -3.98 -7.26 19.88
CA MET A 547 -2.88 -6.55 20.53
C MET A 547 -3.35 -5.56 21.63
N ARG A 548 -4.62 -5.56 22.00
CA ARG A 548 -5.18 -4.56 22.94
C ARG A 548 -4.76 -4.76 24.40
N ASP A 549 -4.38 -5.97 24.78
CA ASP A 549 -4.04 -6.29 26.18
C ASP A 549 -2.60 -5.87 26.53
N GLY A 550 -2.43 -4.62 26.95
CA GLY A 550 -1.20 -4.09 27.52
C GLY A 550 -0.12 -3.68 26.52
N TRP A 551 -0.23 -4.00 25.24
CA TRP A 551 0.71 -3.59 24.21
C TRP A 551 0.48 -2.14 23.78
N LYS A 552 1.56 -1.41 23.44
CA LYS A 552 1.45 0.01 23.09
C LYS A 552 1.77 0.28 21.62
N LYS A 553 3.00 0.05 21.20
CA LYS A 553 3.44 0.32 19.82
C LYS A 553 4.61 -0.56 19.45
N GLY A 554 4.56 -1.15 18.27
CA GLY A 554 5.68 -1.95 17.81
C GLY A 554 5.41 -2.81 16.59
N VAL A 555 6.03 -4.00 16.58
CA VAL A 555 6.02 -4.93 15.45
C VAL A 555 5.89 -6.36 15.98
N VAL A 556 5.19 -7.21 15.22
CA VAL A 556 4.96 -8.63 15.58
C VAL A 556 5.58 -9.55 14.53
N TRP A 557 6.24 -10.61 15.00
CA TRP A 557 6.71 -11.73 14.18
C TRP A 557 6.11 -13.04 14.67
N VAL A 558 5.76 -13.91 13.73
CA VAL A 558 5.35 -15.30 14.02
C VAL A 558 6.23 -16.22 13.19
N ASN A 559 6.91 -17.15 13.85
CA ASN A 559 7.88 -18.06 13.22
C ASN A 559 8.89 -17.34 12.30
N GLY A 560 9.41 -16.17 12.76
CA GLY A 560 10.34 -15.32 12.02
C GLY A 560 9.71 -14.47 10.91
N ARG A 561 8.41 -14.60 10.63
CA ARG A 561 7.70 -13.80 9.62
C ARG A 561 7.12 -12.54 10.23
N ASN A 562 7.49 -11.38 9.70
CA ASN A 562 7.00 -10.08 10.17
C ASN A 562 5.56 -9.85 9.69
N LEU A 563 4.61 -9.79 10.64
CA LEU A 563 3.19 -9.55 10.35
C LEU A 563 2.88 -8.06 10.13
N GLY A 564 3.71 -7.16 10.66
CA GLY A 564 3.53 -5.74 10.54
C GLY A 564 3.54 -4.99 11.86
N ARG A 565 3.21 -3.72 11.77
CA ARG A 565 3.14 -2.79 12.90
C ARG A 565 1.81 -2.90 13.62
N PHE A 566 1.85 -2.72 14.93
CA PHE A 566 0.68 -2.46 15.75
C PHE A 566 0.85 -1.14 16.52
N TRP A 567 -0.25 -0.51 16.84
CA TRP A 567 -0.26 0.69 17.67
C TRP A 567 -1.60 0.80 18.40
N PHE A 568 -1.58 0.92 19.75
CA PHE A 568 -2.78 0.95 20.57
C PHE A 568 -3.74 2.11 20.25
N ILE A 569 -3.26 3.19 19.57
CA ILE A 569 -4.13 4.29 19.15
C ILE A 569 -5.15 3.88 18.07
N GLY A 570 -4.91 2.77 17.36
CA GLY A 570 -5.81 2.23 16.33
C GLY A 570 -5.73 3.04 15.00
N SER A 571 -6.61 2.84 14.05
CA SER A 571 -7.87 2.02 14.05
C SER A 571 -7.65 0.51 14.19
N GLN A 572 -6.64 -0.04 13.53
CA GLN A 572 -6.36 -1.48 13.56
C GLN A 572 -5.83 -1.90 14.93
N GLN A 573 -6.51 -2.87 15.58
CA GLN A 573 -6.14 -3.40 16.89
C GLN A 573 -5.76 -4.89 16.86
N ALA A 574 -6.03 -5.58 15.76
CA ALA A 574 -5.64 -6.97 15.57
C ALA A 574 -4.90 -7.15 14.24
N LEU A 575 -3.82 -7.95 14.26
CA LEU A 575 -2.99 -8.23 13.09
C LEU A 575 -3.38 -9.56 12.47
N TYR A 576 -3.60 -9.58 11.15
CA TYR A 576 -3.86 -10.80 10.42
C TYR A 576 -2.65 -11.73 10.44
N CYS A 577 -2.89 -12.96 10.86
CA CYS A 577 -1.91 -14.04 10.87
C CYS A 577 -2.41 -15.20 10.00
N PRO A 578 -1.87 -15.34 8.77
CA PRO A 578 -2.21 -16.44 7.88
C PRO A 578 -1.88 -17.81 8.48
N GLY A 579 -2.73 -18.80 8.23
CA GLY A 579 -2.54 -20.18 8.72
C GLY A 579 -1.25 -20.83 8.23
N GLU A 580 -0.78 -20.48 7.03
CA GLU A 580 0.49 -20.98 6.49
C GLU A 580 1.75 -20.37 7.15
N TYR A 581 1.61 -19.33 7.96
CA TYR A 581 2.71 -18.85 8.80
C TYR A 581 2.83 -19.66 10.09
N LEU A 582 1.84 -20.49 10.37
CA LEU A 582 1.77 -21.39 11.50
C LEU A 582 2.15 -22.82 11.08
N LYS A 583 2.55 -23.60 12.06
CA LYS A 583 2.83 -25.04 11.87
C LYS A 583 2.12 -25.86 12.94
N PRO A 584 1.77 -27.12 12.66
CA PRO A 584 1.33 -28.03 13.70
C PRO A 584 2.36 -28.14 14.82
N GLY A 585 1.92 -28.12 16.08
CA GLY A 585 2.77 -28.12 17.25
C GLY A 585 3.19 -26.72 17.70
N LYS A 586 4.43 -26.58 18.17
CA LYS A 586 4.97 -25.38 18.80
C LYS A 586 5.26 -24.28 17.77
N ASN A 587 4.69 -23.08 17.99
CA ASN A 587 4.93 -21.86 17.25
C ASN A 587 5.57 -20.82 18.16
N GLU A 588 6.39 -19.92 17.57
CA GLU A 588 7.03 -18.80 18.23
C GLU A 588 6.33 -17.50 17.85
N ILE A 589 6.14 -16.63 18.82
CA ILE A 589 5.74 -15.24 18.60
C ILE A 589 6.76 -14.30 19.26
N VAL A 590 7.19 -13.29 18.52
CA VAL A 590 8.04 -12.21 19.04
C VAL A 590 7.30 -10.89 18.86
N VAL A 591 7.19 -10.10 19.92
CA VAL A 591 6.63 -8.75 19.91
C VAL A 591 7.72 -7.77 20.32
N LEU A 592 8.06 -6.84 19.43
CA LEU A 592 8.82 -5.64 19.82
C LEU A 592 7.83 -4.61 20.30
N ASP A 593 8.00 -4.10 21.54
CA ASP A 593 7.31 -2.90 22.00
C ASP A 593 8.31 -1.77 22.22
N VAL A 594 8.05 -0.61 21.60
CA VAL A 594 8.95 0.56 21.65
C VAL A 594 8.53 1.60 22.69
N ASP A 595 7.33 1.47 23.26
CA ASP A 595 6.74 2.44 24.19
C ASP A 595 6.57 1.88 25.63
N GLY A 596 7.18 0.71 25.91
CA GLY A 596 7.16 0.09 27.23
C GLY A 596 5.82 -0.59 27.57
N GLY A 597 5.12 -1.09 26.54
CA GLY A 597 3.97 -1.98 26.70
C GLY A 597 4.42 -3.41 27.03
N PHE A 598 3.55 -4.14 27.73
CA PHE A 598 3.69 -5.57 27.99
C PHE A 598 2.33 -6.17 28.34
N GLY A 599 2.00 -7.30 27.74
CA GLY A 599 0.71 -7.95 27.96
C GLY A 599 0.65 -9.36 27.39
N THR A 600 -0.55 -9.78 27.02
CA THR A 600 -0.81 -11.04 26.33
C THR A 600 -1.29 -10.80 24.89
N VAL A 601 -1.24 -11.83 24.08
CA VAL A 601 -1.82 -11.85 22.72
C VAL A 601 -2.76 -13.03 22.64
N LYS A 602 -3.96 -12.85 22.10
CA LYS A 602 -4.88 -13.95 21.82
C LYS A 602 -5.25 -13.97 20.34
N GLY A 603 -5.54 -15.15 19.81
CA GLY A 603 -6.08 -15.30 18.46
C GLY A 603 -7.60 -15.11 18.46
N VAL A 604 -8.12 -14.30 17.54
CA VAL A 604 -9.55 -14.05 17.34
C VAL A 604 -9.94 -14.28 15.88
N LYS A 605 -11.23 -14.52 15.63
CA LYS A 605 -11.73 -14.86 14.28
C LYS A 605 -11.98 -13.65 13.39
N GLU A 606 -12.13 -12.47 14.00
CA GLU A 606 -12.51 -11.25 13.30
C GLU A 606 -11.48 -10.14 13.50
N ALA A 607 -11.34 -9.30 12.51
CA ALA A 607 -10.54 -8.08 12.61
C ALA A 607 -11.16 -7.13 13.65
N ILE A 608 -10.31 -6.44 14.42
CA ILE A 608 -10.75 -5.49 15.45
C ILE A 608 -10.31 -4.09 15.05
N TYR A 609 -11.27 -3.17 15.02
CA TYR A 609 -11.04 -1.77 14.73
C TYR A 609 -11.58 -0.91 15.88
N GLU A 610 -10.67 -0.18 16.51
CA GLU A 610 -10.98 0.70 17.64
C GLU A 610 -9.95 1.83 17.67
N VAL A 611 -10.40 3.06 17.94
CA VAL A 611 -9.53 4.23 18.08
C VAL A 611 -9.45 4.63 19.54
N ASN A 612 -8.24 4.69 20.07
CA ASN A 612 -7.96 5.13 21.42
C ASN A 612 -7.33 6.52 21.43
N ARG A 613 -7.44 7.20 22.55
CA ARG A 613 -6.81 8.51 22.73
C ARG A 613 -5.28 8.40 22.57
N ASP A 614 -4.72 9.22 21.68
CA ASP A 614 -3.27 9.29 21.50
C ASP A 614 -2.62 10.11 22.63
N PRO A 615 -1.71 9.53 23.44
CA PRO A 615 -1.03 10.25 24.50
C PRO A 615 -0.16 11.41 24.00
N ALA A 616 0.38 11.32 22.78
CA ALA A 616 1.17 12.40 22.17
C ALA A 616 0.36 13.68 22.01
N MET A 617 -0.97 13.58 21.87
CA MET A 617 -1.84 14.77 21.88
C MET A 617 -1.86 15.50 23.22
N ALA A 618 -1.67 14.80 24.34
CA ALA A 618 -1.62 15.44 25.66
C ALA A 618 -0.37 16.31 25.83
N ASP A 619 0.73 15.95 25.19
CA ASP A 619 1.98 16.71 25.24
C ASP A 619 1.96 17.93 24.31
N VAL A 620 1.20 17.89 23.21
CA VAL A 620 0.96 19.06 22.33
C VAL A 620 0.28 20.21 23.09
N PHE A 621 -0.60 19.89 24.04
CA PHE A 621 -1.30 20.88 24.87
C PHE A 621 -0.51 21.36 26.10
N ARG A 622 0.57 20.66 26.49
CA ARG A 622 1.43 21.02 27.63
C ARG A 622 2.53 22.02 27.27
N VAL A 623 2.99 22.02 26.03
CA VAL A 623 3.92 23.03 25.52
C VAL A 623 3.11 24.26 25.11
N GLY A 624 2.81 25.13 26.09
CA GLY A 624 1.95 26.29 25.95
C GLY A 624 2.39 27.31 24.91
N LYS A 625 2.03 27.06 23.67
CA LYS A 625 1.65 28.11 22.71
C LYS A 625 0.35 27.63 22.06
N PRO A 626 -0.79 28.32 22.32
CA PRO A 626 -1.97 28.09 21.53
C PRO A 626 -1.60 28.47 20.10
N VAL A 627 -1.51 27.49 19.19
CA VAL A 627 -1.71 27.75 17.78
C VAL A 627 -3.18 28.15 17.71
N ALA A 628 -3.43 29.47 17.70
CA ALA A 628 -4.75 30.00 17.39
C ALA A 628 -5.20 29.32 16.10
N PRO A 629 -6.41 28.74 16.04
CA PRO A 629 -6.98 28.38 14.76
C PRO A 629 -6.99 29.65 13.95
N ALA A 630 -6.38 29.64 12.75
CA ALA A 630 -6.46 30.73 11.80
C ALA A 630 -7.96 31.00 11.62
N ALA A 631 -8.43 32.11 12.18
CA ALA A 631 -9.78 32.57 12.02
C ALA A 631 -9.99 32.80 10.52
N GLY A 632 -10.96 32.11 9.93
CA GLY A 632 -11.51 32.41 8.63
C GLY A 632 -10.90 31.71 7.44
N GLN A 633 -10.84 30.39 7.46
CA GLN A 633 -11.05 29.57 6.27
C GLN A 633 -11.74 28.28 6.71
N LEU A 634 -13.05 28.35 6.87
CA LEU A 634 -13.91 27.27 6.44
C LEU A 634 -13.71 27.16 4.92
N VAL A 635 -12.55 26.65 4.53
CA VAL A 635 -12.46 25.99 3.25
C VAL A 635 -13.43 24.82 3.40
N HIS A 636 -14.56 24.91 2.74
CA HIS A 636 -15.28 23.75 2.30
C HIS A 636 -14.17 22.83 1.74
N LEU A 637 -13.74 21.88 2.56
CA LEU A 637 -13.26 20.60 2.08
C LEU A 637 -14.47 19.97 1.41
N SER A 638 -14.85 20.50 0.23
CA SER A 638 -15.37 19.64 -0.78
C SER A 638 -14.32 18.55 -0.86
N LEU A 639 -14.68 17.37 -0.42
CA LEU A 639 -14.05 16.12 -0.76
C LEU A 639 -13.59 16.26 -2.22
N ILE A 640 -12.35 16.70 -2.41
CA ILE A 640 -11.66 16.47 -3.65
C ILE A 640 -11.46 14.96 -3.60
N HIS A 641 -12.46 14.25 -4.04
CA HIS A 641 -12.30 12.90 -4.52
C HIS A 641 -11.36 13.02 -5.71
N ILE A 642 -10.06 12.97 -5.43
CA ILE A 642 -9.07 12.68 -6.45
C ILE A 642 -9.30 11.27 -6.92
#